data_b9376b410e0b9ca3a52f2a48d8435e90
#
_entry.id   b9376b410e0b9ca3a52f2a48d8435e90
#
_cell.length_a   1.000
_cell.length_b   1.000
_cell.length_c   1.000
_cell.angle_alpha   90.00
_cell.angle_beta   90.00
_cell.angle_gamma   90.00
#
_symmetry.space_group_name_H-M   'P 1'
#
loop_
_entity.id
_entity.type
_entity.pdbx_description
1 polymer ?
#
loop_
_entity_poly.entity_id
_entity_poly.type
_entity_poly.pdbx_seq_one_letter_code
_entity_poly.pdbx_strand_id
1 'polypeptide(L)'
;MDDKTVFDVTGPGSILKLIRERGQRGITLRMLVAAVVDELGIGRSEARQLLRESLRELARDGRVVEGRGQRFVVAGASELIPGVLRRQPAGFALVREADARAKPIRIDAHHLRGALDGDRVLVQLESARRRARAEGLREGVVVRVVERRLEEVVGRWVADRGRPCLKPVDRRLRFVLVPTASRLPEEPRHGDYLVASVESVSARGQRARGILLERLGRLGDPGIEELVVLRTHGIPVEFAQAALEEAERLPAEIGGEELAGRWDLRDRPAITIDPENARDFDDAVNAAPGKGGDIEVEVHIADVSHFVRKGSELDAEARERGTSVYLPGRCVPMLPERVSSDLCTLAEGEDRLGYTVRIVVARDGSIRRAEASPSVVRSRRRCTYAEVFSWLSSPRQRWPVECGEFADSLELLSEAADRLGRERHRKGSLDFELAEPEILLDPDGRVTAVRPSARNQAHRLIEELMVAANRCVARMLLDADQPALHRVHDRPDPDRVKALRVTLAELGLRMEGTDEDLPPIELQRVLAAVAGRPEERLVSMLVLRAMARAVYSPDARGHYALAADAYLHFTSPIRRYPDLVVHRMLRRLRLEGRAVAGAERERISLELAGLGESCSATERRAEAAERMAGLWKTIHYLEGRVGESFDGTVSGVTEARRFVQIEGRLTLTGSNADRRIRVRDSHLAAVGAALAHELIVVRKLGPLAA
;
A
#
# COMPACT_ATOMS: atom_id res chain seq x y z
N MET A 1 25.84 -66.28 6.87
CA MET A 1 25.84 -65.80 8.26
C MET A 1 25.21 -64.43 8.27
N ASP A 2 24.10 -64.40 8.92
CA ASP A 2 23.02 -63.41 8.81
C ASP A 2 23.44 -61.96 9.14
N ASP A 3 23.21 -61.11 8.19
CA ASP A 3 23.20 -59.64 8.39
C ASP A 3 21.78 -59.28 8.92
N LYS A 4 21.61 -59.29 10.24
CA LYS A 4 20.42 -58.77 10.89
C LYS A 4 20.46 -57.24 10.80
N THR A 5 19.81 -56.69 9.80
CA THR A 5 19.38 -55.28 9.76
C THR A 5 18.59 -54.97 11.04
N VAL A 6 19.21 -54.31 11.99
CA VAL A 6 18.57 -53.72 13.16
C VAL A 6 17.56 -52.69 12.63
N PHE A 7 16.30 -53.05 12.58
CA PHE A 7 15.21 -52.10 12.35
C PHE A 7 15.26 -51.07 13.50
N ASP A 8 15.55 -49.84 13.16
CA ASP A 8 15.47 -48.72 14.09
C ASP A 8 14.00 -48.47 14.46
N VAL A 9 13.53 -49.18 15.50
CA VAL A 9 12.13 -49.14 15.99
C VAL A 9 11.77 -47.78 16.56
N THR A 10 12.75 -46.92 16.86
CA THR A 10 12.58 -45.58 17.45
C THR A 10 12.72 -44.47 16.43
N GLY A 11 13.13 -44.77 15.21
CA GLY A 11 13.25 -43.81 14.13
C GLY A 11 11.89 -43.20 13.72
N PRO A 12 11.89 -41.97 13.17
CA PRO A 12 10.69 -41.25 12.76
C PRO A 12 9.76 -42.09 11.86
N GLY A 13 10.32 -42.95 11.01
CA GLY A 13 9.58 -43.79 10.08
C GLY A 13 8.75 -44.87 10.79
N SER A 14 9.31 -45.53 11.79
CA SER A 14 8.67 -46.59 12.56
C SER A 14 7.57 -46.04 13.46
N ILE A 15 7.81 -44.92 14.11
CA ILE A 15 6.80 -44.22 14.92
C ILE A 15 5.63 -43.76 14.05
N LEU A 16 5.90 -43.26 12.84
CA LEU A 16 4.87 -42.86 11.89
C LEU A 16 3.98 -44.04 11.48
N LYS A 17 4.58 -45.21 11.25
CA LYS A 17 3.87 -46.48 10.93
C LYS A 17 2.96 -46.88 12.08
N LEU A 18 3.47 -46.86 13.30
CA LEU A 18 2.72 -47.18 14.54
C LEU A 18 1.51 -46.24 14.75
N ILE A 19 1.67 -44.96 14.48
CA ILE A 19 0.58 -43.97 14.55
C ILE A 19 -0.45 -44.22 13.43
N ARG A 20 0.00 -44.57 12.23
CA ARG A 20 -0.86 -44.83 11.06
C ARG A 20 -1.73 -46.07 11.25
N GLU A 21 -1.18 -47.16 11.83
CA GLU A 21 -1.89 -48.44 12.09
C GLU A 21 -3.05 -48.28 13.09
N ARG A 22 -3.02 -47.27 13.97
CA ARG A 22 -4.09 -46.98 14.93
C ARG A 22 -5.22 -46.12 14.40
N GLY A 23 -5.15 -45.71 13.10
CA GLY A 23 -6.22 -45.07 12.36
C GLY A 23 -6.56 -43.65 12.80
N GLN A 24 -7.70 -43.10 12.31
CA GLN A 24 -8.15 -41.72 12.51
C GLN A 24 -8.36 -41.27 13.97
N ARG A 25 -8.46 -42.19 14.93
CA ARG A 25 -8.64 -41.85 16.36
C ARG A 25 -7.32 -41.44 17.05
N GLY A 26 -6.18 -41.64 16.40
CA GLY A 26 -4.84 -41.31 16.92
C GLY A 26 -4.44 -42.13 18.15
N ILE A 27 -3.15 -42.05 18.50
CA ILE A 27 -2.53 -42.76 19.61
C ILE A 27 -2.07 -41.77 20.68
N THR A 28 -2.21 -42.07 21.96
CA THR A 28 -1.71 -41.22 23.06
C THR A 28 -0.22 -41.45 23.29
N LEU A 29 0.50 -40.45 23.84
CA LEU A 29 1.90 -40.64 24.23
C LEU A 29 2.09 -41.85 25.16
N ARG A 30 1.14 -42.06 26.08
CA ARG A 30 1.16 -43.22 27.00
C ARG A 30 1.11 -44.57 26.28
N MET A 31 0.30 -44.65 25.21
CA MET A 31 0.20 -45.86 24.39
C MET A 31 1.43 -46.09 23.51
N LEU A 32 2.02 -44.98 22.97
CA LEU A 32 3.28 -45.06 22.24
C LEU A 32 4.44 -45.51 23.14
N VAL A 33 4.52 -44.98 24.36
CA VAL A 33 5.53 -45.40 25.35
C VAL A 33 5.35 -46.89 25.70
N ALA A 34 4.14 -47.38 25.92
CA ALA A 34 3.89 -48.78 26.19
C ALA A 34 4.34 -49.67 25.03
N ALA A 35 4.00 -49.29 23.78
CA ALA A 35 4.40 -50.06 22.61
C ALA A 35 5.92 -50.12 22.42
N VAL A 36 6.63 -49.03 22.62
CA VAL A 36 8.10 -49.00 22.52
C VAL A 36 8.78 -49.77 23.65
N VAL A 37 8.24 -49.74 24.87
CA VAL A 37 8.73 -50.55 25.99
C VAL A 37 8.57 -52.06 25.71
N ASP A 38 7.42 -52.45 25.19
CA ASP A 38 7.13 -53.86 24.88
C ASP A 38 8.02 -54.38 23.73
N GLU A 39 8.34 -53.52 22.75
CA GLU A 39 9.08 -53.92 21.56
C GLU A 39 10.60 -53.90 21.75
N LEU A 40 11.12 -52.94 22.55
CA LEU A 40 12.56 -52.74 22.76
C LEU A 40 13.07 -53.24 24.13
N GLY A 41 12.20 -53.59 25.08
CA GLY A 41 12.59 -54.01 26.43
C GLY A 41 13.28 -52.91 27.26
N ILE A 42 13.13 -51.63 26.90
CA ILE A 42 13.75 -50.49 27.60
C ILE A 42 12.84 -49.90 28.67
N GLY A 43 13.44 -49.10 29.56
CA GLY A 43 12.69 -48.44 30.64
C GLY A 43 11.69 -47.39 30.13
N ARG A 44 10.56 -47.20 30.83
CA ARG A 44 9.52 -46.21 30.46
C ARG A 44 10.05 -44.78 30.35
N SER A 45 11.05 -44.41 31.12
CA SER A 45 11.66 -43.07 31.09
C SER A 45 12.45 -42.87 29.80
N GLU A 46 13.25 -43.86 29.43
CA GLU A 46 14.06 -43.88 28.22
C GLU A 46 13.20 -43.90 26.96
N ALA A 47 12.19 -44.76 26.89
CA ALA A 47 11.21 -44.80 25.81
C ALA A 47 10.48 -43.48 25.63
N ARG A 48 10.16 -42.76 26.73
CA ARG A 48 9.54 -41.44 26.68
C ARG A 48 10.47 -40.37 26.14
N GLN A 49 11.78 -40.44 26.44
CA GLN A 49 12.76 -39.50 25.92
C GLN A 49 12.98 -39.66 24.41
N LEU A 50 13.21 -40.88 23.96
CA LEU A 50 13.35 -41.24 22.55
C LEU A 50 12.12 -40.82 21.72
N LEU A 51 10.92 -41.16 22.20
CA LEU A 51 9.68 -40.78 21.54
C LEU A 51 9.48 -39.26 21.46
N ARG A 52 9.91 -38.49 22.47
CA ARG A 52 9.78 -37.04 22.44
C ARG A 52 10.63 -36.39 21.34
N GLU A 53 11.82 -36.88 21.08
CA GLU A 53 12.70 -36.39 20.05
C GLU A 53 12.12 -36.68 18.65
N SER A 54 11.77 -37.94 18.39
CA SER A 54 11.19 -38.36 17.12
C SER A 54 9.79 -37.76 16.85
N LEU A 55 8.95 -37.62 17.88
CA LEU A 55 7.65 -36.94 17.73
C LEU A 55 7.80 -35.44 17.48
N ARG A 56 8.82 -34.80 18.06
CA ARG A 56 9.14 -33.39 17.75
C ARG A 56 9.61 -33.22 16.30
N GLU A 57 10.46 -34.14 15.83
CA GLU A 57 10.90 -34.18 14.44
C GLU A 57 9.73 -34.38 13.49
N LEU A 58 8.93 -35.42 13.71
CA LEU A 58 7.72 -35.72 12.91
C LEU A 58 6.69 -34.56 12.95
N ALA A 59 6.55 -33.90 14.09
CA ALA A 59 5.69 -32.73 14.21
C ALA A 59 6.30 -31.50 13.51
N ARG A 60 7.63 -31.32 13.54
CA ARG A 60 8.36 -30.29 12.80
C ARG A 60 8.18 -30.49 11.29
N ASP A 61 8.25 -31.72 10.83
CA ASP A 61 8.08 -32.08 9.41
C ASP A 61 6.60 -32.11 8.96
N GLY A 62 5.66 -31.83 9.88
CA GLY A 62 4.23 -31.84 9.57
C GLY A 62 3.66 -33.22 9.28
N ARG A 63 4.38 -34.30 9.60
CA ARG A 63 3.98 -35.70 9.36
C ARG A 63 3.08 -36.26 10.47
N VAL A 64 3.12 -35.66 11.66
CA VAL A 64 2.29 -35.99 12.82
C VAL A 64 1.71 -34.76 13.48
N VAL A 65 0.44 -34.77 13.87
CA VAL A 65 -0.25 -33.67 14.56
C VAL A 65 -0.61 -34.12 15.97
N GLU A 66 -0.29 -33.33 16.98
CA GLU A 66 -0.73 -33.49 18.35
C GLU A 66 -2.14 -32.89 18.56
N GLY A 67 -3.12 -33.71 18.81
CA GLY A 67 -4.50 -33.32 19.14
C GLY A 67 -4.74 -33.21 20.66
N ARG A 68 -5.98 -32.91 21.05
CA ARG A 68 -6.39 -32.83 22.47
C ARG A 68 -6.07 -34.12 23.25
N GLY A 69 -5.55 -33.97 24.47
CA GLY A 69 -5.22 -35.09 25.35
C GLY A 69 -3.92 -35.81 24.98
N GLN A 70 -2.93 -35.10 24.35
CA GLN A 70 -1.66 -35.67 23.91
C GLN A 70 -1.84 -36.88 22.96
N ARG A 71 -2.82 -36.80 22.06
CA ARG A 71 -3.02 -37.77 20.98
C ARG A 71 -2.29 -37.36 19.72
N PHE A 72 -1.55 -38.26 19.14
CA PHE A 72 -0.80 -38.08 17.89
C PHE A 72 -1.55 -38.79 16.76
N VAL A 73 -1.74 -38.03 15.66
CA VAL A 73 -2.38 -38.50 14.41
C VAL A 73 -1.41 -38.30 13.28
N VAL A 74 -1.29 -39.25 12.36
CA VAL A 74 -0.53 -39.03 11.12
C VAL A 74 -1.29 -38.01 10.28
N ALA A 75 -0.64 -36.92 9.92
CA ALA A 75 -1.17 -36.03 8.92
C ALA A 75 -1.15 -36.74 7.57
N GLY A 76 -2.32 -37.07 7.04
CA GLY A 76 -2.43 -37.55 5.67
C GLY A 76 -1.96 -36.44 4.74
N ALA A 77 -1.09 -36.72 3.77
CA ALA A 77 -0.57 -35.77 2.81
C ALA A 77 -1.67 -35.08 1.98
N SER A 78 -2.88 -35.59 2.00
CA SER A 78 -4.07 -35.07 1.30
C SER A 78 -4.96 -34.13 2.13
N GLU A 79 -4.66 -33.91 3.42
CA GLU A 79 -5.53 -33.14 4.32
C GLU A 79 -4.93 -31.77 4.72
N LEU A 80 -3.68 -31.46 4.37
CA LEU A 80 -3.03 -30.20 4.70
C LEU A 80 -3.12 -29.24 3.52
N ILE A 81 -3.73 -28.10 3.76
CA ILE A 81 -3.96 -27.08 2.75
C ILE A 81 -2.91 -25.98 2.92
N PRO A 82 -2.03 -25.75 1.91
CA PRO A 82 -1.12 -24.62 1.93
C PRO A 82 -1.85 -23.32 1.62
N GLY A 83 -1.48 -22.25 2.32
CA GLY A 83 -2.05 -20.94 2.04
C GLY A 83 -1.34 -19.81 2.77
N VAL A 84 -1.70 -18.58 2.43
CA VAL A 84 -1.18 -17.37 3.06
C VAL A 84 -2.17 -16.90 4.11
N LEU A 85 -1.67 -16.70 5.32
CA LEU A 85 -2.46 -16.26 6.46
C LEU A 85 -2.62 -14.74 6.46
N ARG A 86 -3.86 -14.26 6.64
CA ARG A 86 -4.18 -12.82 6.78
C ARG A 86 -4.99 -12.60 8.05
N ARG A 87 -4.44 -11.85 9.00
CA ARG A 87 -5.14 -11.48 10.24
C ARG A 87 -6.25 -10.48 9.98
N GLN A 88 -7.37 -10.66 10.66
CA GLN A 88 -8.51 -9.75 10.61
C GLN A 88 -8.58 -8.91 11.88
N PRO A 89 -9.10 -7.66 11.82
CA PRO A 89 -9.26 -6.80 13.00
C PRO A 89 -10.12 -7.44 14.10
N ALA A 90 -11.10 -8.26 13.71
CA ALA A 90 -12.00 -8.99 14.61
C ALA A 90 -11.33 -10.13 15.43
N GLY A 91 -9.99 -10.32 15.31
CA GLY A 91 -9.21 -11.22 16.15
C GLY A 91 -9.04 -12.64 15.61
N PHE A 92 -9.61 -12.97 14.44
CA PHE A 92 -9.35 -14.23 13.71
C PHE A 92 -8.41 -14.00 12.52
N ALA A 93 -8.04 -15.05 11.82
CA ALA A 93 -7.33 -14.94 10.55
C ALA A 93 -8.04 -15.71 9.45
N LEU A 94 -7.78 -15.33 8.20
CA LEU A 94 -8.20 -16.03 7.00
C LEU A 94 -6.97 -16.59 6.30
N VAL A 95 -7.02 -17.84 5.89
CA VAL A 95 -6.00 -18.44 5.04
C VAL A 95 -6.57 -18.58 3.64
N ARG A 96 -5.88 -17.97 2.67
CA ARG A 96 -6.19 -18.07 1.24
C ARG A 96 -5.26 -19.08 0.59
N GLU A 97 -5.85 -20.01 -0.13
CA GLU A 97 -5.15 -20.98 -0.97
C GLU A 97 -4.61 -20.31 -2.24
N ALA A 98 -3.72 -20.99 -2.96
CA ALA A 98 -3.27 -20.55 -4.28
C ALA A 98 -4.41 -20.54 -5.32
N ASP A 99 -5.41 -21.43 -5.16
CA ASP A 99 -6.62 -21.38 -5.99
C ASP A 99 -7.53 -20.23 -5.52
N ALA A 100 -7.59 -19.19 -6.31
CA ALA A 100 -8.41 -18.00 -6.05
C ALA A 100 -9.92 -18.28 -5.96
N ARG A 101 -10.40 -19.42 -6.48
CA ARG A 101 -11.81 -19.85 -6.43
C ARG A 101 -12.16 -20.55 -5.11
N ALA A 102 -11.15 -21.00 -4.37
CA ALA A 102 -11.37 -21.64 -3.08
C ALA A 102 -11.83 -20.62 -2.03
N LYS A 103 -12.90 -20.97 -1.28
CA LYS A 103 -13.35 -20.13 -0.16
C LYS A 103 -12.24 -20.07 0.91
N PRO A 104 -11.97 -18.89 1.49
CA PRO A 104 -10.98 -18.73 2.54
C PRO A 104 -11.27 -19.65 3.73
N ILE A 105 -10.19 -20.06 4.42
CA ILE A 105 -10.27 -20.85 5.64
C ILE A 105 -10.14 -19.92 6.85
N ARG A 106 -11.13 -19.90 7.71
CA ARG A 106 -11.11 -19.14 8.97
C ARG A 106 -10.27 -19.86 10.02
N ILE A 107 -9.36 -19.13 10.66
CA ILE A 107 -8.52 -19.63 11.76
C ILE A 107 -8.77 -18.76 12.99
N ASP A 108 -9.29 -19.34 14.04
CA ASP A 108 -9.48 -18.61 15.30
C ASP A 108 -8.15 -18.30 15.98
N ALA A 109 -8.11 -17.22 16.79
CA ALA A 109 -6.89 -16.72 17.41
C ALA A 109 -6.09 -17.79 18.21
N HIS A 110 -6.76 -18.73 18.84
CA HIS A 110 -6.12 -19.81 19.60
C HIS A 110 -5.59 -20.97 18.74
N HIS A 111 -5.97 -21.02 17.46
CA HIS A 111 -5.54 -22.00 16.47
C HIS A 111 -4.41 -21.50 15.56
N LEU A 112 -3.92 -20.26 15.77
CA LEU A 112 -2.84 -19.66 14.98
C LEU A 112 -1.46 -20.30 15.21
N ARG A 113 -1.23 -20.91 16.37
CA ARG A 113 0.05 -21.58 16.76
C ARG A 113 1.30 -20.73 16.51
N GLY A 114 1.21 -19.42 16.73
CA GLY A 114 2.31 -18.49 16.53
C GLY A 114 2.51 -18.02 15.10
N ALA A 115 1.59 -18.35 14.18
CA ALA A 115 1.58 -17.75 12.84
C ALA A 115 1.24 -16.26 12.90
N LEU A 116 1.93 -15.50 12.08
CA LEU A 116 1.79 -14.06 11.93
C LEU A 116 1.12 -13.70 10.59
N ASP A 117 0.74 -12.45 10.43
CA ASP A 117 0.19 -11.94 9.18
C ASP A 117 1.20 -12.08 8.03
N GLY A 118 0.75 -12.65 6.93
CA GLY A 118 1.58 -12.90 5.75
C GLY A 118 2.34 -14.21 5.74
N ASP A 119 2.40 -14.96 6.85
CA ASP A 119 3.07 -16.27 6.88
C ASP A 119 2.43 -17.26 5.90
N ARG A 120 3.26 -18.05 5.20
CA ARG A 120 2.78 -19.25 4.50
C ARG A 120 2.63 -20.37 5.49
N VAL A 121 1.44 -20.92 5.56
CA VAL A 121 1.06 -21.91 6.57
C VAL A 121 0.47 -23.17 5.92
N LEU A 122 0.59 -24.29 6.63
CA LEU A 122 -0.20 -25.48 6.37
C LEU A 122 -1.35 -25.51 7.35
N VAL A 123 -2.55 -25.66 6.83
CA VAL A 123 -3.80 -25.67 7.60
C VAL A 123 -4.47 -27.03 7.49
N GLN A 124 -4.96 -27.54 8.61
CA GLN A 124 -5.84 -28.69 8.67
C GLN A 124 -7.27 -28.20 8.90
N LEU A 125 -8.22 -28.67 8.07
CA LEU A 125 -9.64 -28.34 8.25
C LEU A 125 -10.21 -29.06 9.48
N GLU A 126 -11.05 -28.35 10.24
CA GLU A 126 -11.84 -28.99 11.31
C GLU A 126 -12.99 -29.84 10.72
N SER A 127 -13.29 -30.97 11.37
CA SER A 127 -14.29 -31.93 10.90
C SER A 127 -15.70 -31.36 10.83
N ALA A 128 -16.51 -31.83 9.89
CA ALA A 128 -17.83 -31.33 9.49
C ALA A 128 -18.88 -31.14 10.63
N ARG A 129 -18.70 -31.74 11.81
CA ARG A 129 -19.64 -31.62 12.95
C ARG A 129 -19.66 -30.23 13.61
N ARG A 130 -18.68 -29.36 13.33
CA ARG A 130 -18.61 -27.94 13.81
C ARG A 130 -18.98 -26.90 12.77
N ARG A 131 -19.27 -27.30 11.52
CA ARG A 131 -19.56 -26.41 10.39
C ARG A 131 -20.82 -25.55 10.51
N ALA A 132 -21.62 -25.68 11.56
CA ALA A 132 -22.97 -25.09 11.63
C ALA A 132 -23.05 -23.67 12.23
N ARG A 133 -21.93 -22.98 12.48
CA ARG A 133 -21.98 -21.71 13.27
C ARG A 133 -21.45 -20.44 12.64
N ALA A 134 -20.84 -20.42 11.46
CA ALA A 134 -20.36 -19.15 10.89
C ALA A 134 -20.43 -19.16 9.36
N GLU A 135 -21.27 -18.33 8.77
CA GLU A 135 -21.23 -17.72 7.43
C GLU A 135 -20.74 -18.57 6.24
N GLY A 136 -20.85 -19.89 6.29
CA GLY A 136 -20.44 -20.77 5.18
C GLY A 136 -18.92 -20.79 4.90
N LEU A 137 -18.07 -20.26 5.78
CA LEU A 137 -16.62 -20.34 5.71
C LEU A 137 -16.13 -21.69 6.26
N ARG A 138 -15.04 -22.24 5.68
CA ARG A 138 -14.36 -23.41 6.20
C ARG A 138 -13.56 -23.00 7.45
N GLU A 139 -13.59 -23.79 8.51
CA GLU A 139 -12.79 -23.57 9.72
C GLU A 139 -11.59 -24.52 9.75
N GLY A 140 -10.45 -24.04 10.25
CA GLY A 140 -9.22 -24.82 10.32
C GLY A 140 -8.28 -24.41 11.45
N VAL A 141 -7.20 -25.16 11.57
CA VAL A 141 -6.12 -24.96 12.54
C VAL A 141 -4.80 -24.89 11.79
N VAL A 142 -3.95 -23.90 12.09
CA VAL A 142 -2.58 -23.88 11.58
C VAL A 142 -1.82 -25.05 12.17
N VAL A 143 -1.28 -25.89 11.30
CA VAL A 143 -0.44 -27.03 11.70
C VAL A 143 1.02 -26.59 11.78
N ARG A 144 1.47 -25.83 10.78
CA ARG A 144 2.86 -25.38 10.65
C ARG A 144 2.95 -24.05 9.90
N VAL A 145 3.88 -23.21 10.30
CA VAL A 145 4.39 -22.09 9.49
C VAL A 145 5.48 -22.67 8.58
N VAL A 146 5.25 -22.62 7.27
CA VAL A 146 6.18 -23.12 6.24
C VAL A 146 7.25 -22.08 5.97
N GLU A 147 6.80 -20.84 5.82
CA GLU A 147 7.65 -19.71 5.54
C GLU A 147 7.18 -18.52 6.37
N ARG A 148 8.11 -17.94 7.12
CA ARG A 148 7.82 -16.75 7.92
C ARG A 148 8.11 -15.53 7.10
N ARG A 149 7.11 -14.66 6.96
CA ARG A 149 7.29 -13.39 6.25
C ARG A 149 7.99 -12.34 7.12
N LEU A 150 7.69 -12.31 8.42
CA LEU A 150 8.29 -11.37 9.35
C LEU A 150 9.59 -11.94 9.90
N GLU A 151 10.69 -11.65 9.25
CA GLU A 151 12.03 -12.08 9.68
C GLU A 151 12.62 -11.15 10.72
N GLU A 152 12.35 -9.84 10.61
CA GLU A 152 12.84 -8.81 11.50
C GLU A 152 11.70 -7.96 12.06
N VAL A 153 11.92 -7.39 13.22
CA VAL A 153 10.98 -6.47 13.88
C VAL A 153 11.72 -5.28 14.43
N VAL A 154 11.17 -4.11 14.17
CA VAL A 154 11.59 -2.86 14.82
C VAL A 154 10.77 -2.64 16.08
N GLY A 155 11.41 -2.31 17.17
CA GLY A 155 10.73 -2.08 18.42
C GLY A 155 11.46 -1.10 19.35
N ARG A 156 10.75 -0.67 20.38
CA ARG A 156 11.29 0.15 21.45
C ARG A 156 11.72 -0.73 22.61
N TRP A 157 12.93 -0.53 23.12
CA TRP A 157 13.45 -1.23 24.29
C TRP A 157 12.79 -0.72 25.56
N VAL A 158 12.12 -1.61 26.27
CA VAL A 158 11.34 -1.29 27.47
C VAL A 158 11.45 -2.40 28.49
N ALA A 159 10.96 -2.16 29.71
CA ALA A 159 10.75 -3.21 30.70
C ALA A 159 9.26 -3.60 30.73
N ASP A 160 8.97 -4.90 30.50
CA ASP A 160 7.65 -5.48 30.74
C ASP A 160 7.70 -6.31 32.03
N ARG A 161 6.95 -5.87 33.04
CA ARG A 161 6.94 -6.47 34.39
C ARG A 161 8.34 -6.64 34.98
N GLY A 162 9.20 -5.62 34.81
CA GLY A 162 10.58 -5.58 35.31
C GLY A 162 11.59 -6.39 34.48
N ARG A 163 11.18 -6.98 33.34
CA ARG A 163 12.09 -7.71 32.44
C ARG A 163 12.31 -6.92 31.15
N PRO A 164 13.57 -6.77 30.72
CA PRO A 164 13.86 -6.08 29.48
C PRO A 164 13.30 -6.85 28.26
N CYS A 165 12.66 -6.13 27.36
CA CYS A 165 12.09 -6.68 26.14
C CYS A 165 11.97 -5.62 25.05
N LEU A 166 11.81 -6.06 23.82
CA LEU A 166 11.52 -5.21 22.67
C LEU A 166 10.01 -5.18 22.42
N LYS A 167 9.41 -4.00 22.51
CA LYS A 167 8.01 -3.76 22.18
C LYS A 167 7.92 -3.30 20.73
N PRO A 168 7.31 -4.08 19.81
CA PRO A 168 7.21 -3.71 18.41
C PRO A 168 6.56 -2.34 18.19
N VAL A 169 7.09 -1.61 17.22
CA VAL A 169 6.52 -0.34 16.75
C VAL A 169 5.22 -0.59 15.98
N ASP A 170 5.19 -1.63 15.16
CA ASP A 170 3.97 -2.05 14.48
C ASP A 170 2.96 -2.62 15.49
N ARG A 171 1.90 -1.86 15.77
CA ARG A 171 0.84 -2.22 16.72
C ARG A 171 0.01 -3.44 16.32
N ARG A 172 0.07 -3.86 15.08
CA ARG A 172 -0.57 -5.10 14.60
C ARG A 172 0.14 -6.33 15.19
N LEU A 173 1.43 -6.18 15.56
CA LEU A 173 2.21 -7.19 16.25
C LEU A 173 1.93 -7.10 17.75
N ARG A 174 1.08 -7.99 18.27
CA ARG A 174 0.62 -7.98 19.68
C ARG A 174 1.54 -8.74 20.64
N PHE A 175 2.79 -9.02 20.24
CA PHE A 175 3.77 -9.69 21.09
C PHE A 175 4.81 -8.71 21.64
N VAL A 176 5.50 -9.12 22.71
CA VAL A 176 6.78 -8.55 23.09
C VAL A 176 7.87 -9.53 22.72
N LEU A 177 9.01 -9.04 22.21
CA LEU A 177 10.15 -9.89 21.88
C LEU A 177 11.13 -9.92 23.05
N VAL A 178 11.39 -11.16 23.52
CA VAL A 178 12.40 -11.42 24.55
C VAL A 178 13.67 -11.87 23.83
N PRO A 179 14.79 -11.15 23.96
CA PRO A 179 16.01 -11.51 23.25
C PRO A 179 16.57 -12.84 23.75
N THR A 180 17.10 -13.63 22.82
CA THR A 180 17.87 -14.86 23.08
C THR A 180 19.37 -14.58 23.06
N ALA A 181 19.77 -13.59 22.26
CA ALA A 181 21.13 -13.09 22.13
C ALA A 181 21.12 -11.63 21.67
N SER A 182 22.29 -10.98 21.71
CA SER A 182 22.50 -9.63 21.21
C SER A 182 23.76 -9.60 20.35
N ARG A 183 23.67 -8.93 19.19
CA ARG A 183 24.81 -8.56 18.34
C ARG A 183 25.19 -7.09 18.49
N LEU A 184 24.52 -6.38 19.42
CA LEU A 184 24.81 -4.97 19.68
C LEU A 184 26.17 -4.83 20.37
N PRO A 185 26.95 -3.79 20.05
CA PRO A 185 28.25 -3.53 20.68
C PRO A 185 28.10 -3.11 22.15
N GLU A 186 26.95 -2.53 22.53
CA GLU A 186 26.63 -2.08 23.88
C GLU A 186 25.25 -2.55 24.32
N GLU A 187 25.00 -2.65 25.60
CA GLU A 187 23.69 -2.94 26.15
C GLU A 187 22.67 -1.82 25.80
N PRO A 188 21.48 -2.16 25.31
CA PRO A 188 20.48 -1.17 24.98
C PRO A 188 19.93 -0.48 26.23
N ARG A 189 19.66 0.82 26.12
CA ARG A 189 19.07 1.64 27.20
C ARG A 189 17.56 1.74 27.00
N HIS A 190 16.84 1.96 28.09
CA HIS A 190 15.39 2.18 28.03
C HIS A 190 15.03 3.31 27.05
N GLY A 191 14.13 3.02 26.12
CA GLY A 191 13.70 3.97 25.09
C GLY A 191 14.43 3.88 23.76
N ASP A 192 15.52 3.10 23.67
CA ASP A 192 16.21 2.86 22.40
C ASP A 192 15.30 2.13 21.41
N TYR A 193 15.38 2.50 20.13
CA TYR A 193 14.79 1.76 19.03
C TYR A 193 15.79 0.78 18.45
N LEU A 194 15.37 -0.47 18.33
CA LEU A 194 16.23 -1.59 17.92
C LEU A 194 15.57 -2.38 16.83
N VAL A 195 16.39 -3.04 16.02
CA VAL A 195 15.98 -4.12 15.10
C VAL A 195 16.32 -5.46 15.75
N ALA A 196 15.41 -6.41 15.68
CA ALA A 196 15.64 -7.77 16.15
C ALA A 196 15.11 -8.79 15.15
N SER A 197 15.81 -9.94 15.00
CA SER A 197 15.26 -11.08 14.26
C SER A 197 14.13 -11.76 15.04
N VAL A 198 13.22 -12.43 14.34
CA VAL A 198 12.13 -13.20 14.94
C VAL A 198 12.36 -14.68 14.72
N GLU A 199 12.95 -15.35 15.72
CA GLU A 199 13.22 -16.80 15.64
C GLU A 199 11.97 -17.65 15.89
N SER A 200 11.20 -17.25 16.90
CA SER A 200 9.99 -18.00 17.27
C SER A 200 8.93 -17.11 17.90
N VAL A 201 7.67 -17.50 17.75
CA VAL A 201 6.53 -16.86 18.37
C VAL A 201 5.75 -17.88 19.15
N SER A 202 5.39 -17.54 20.41
CA SER A 202 4.62 -18.42 21.29
C SER A 202 3.25 -18.79 20.65
N ALA A 203 2.73 -19.95 20.96
CA ALA A 203 1.46 -20.44 20.40
C ALA A 203 0.29 -19.45 20.60
N ARG A 204 0.31 -18.67 21.68
CA ARG A 204 -0.69 -17.62 21.97
C ARG A 204 -0.40 -16.28 21.27
N GLY A 205 0.73 -16.17 20.54
CA GLY A 205 1.10 -14.96 19.81
C GLY A 205 1.45 -13.75 20.70
N GLN A 206 1.70 -13.95 22.00
CA GLN A 206 1.96 -12.85 22.95
C GLN A 206 3.43 -12.62 23.22
N ARG A 207 4.30 -13.57 22.96
CA ARG A 207 5.74 -13.48 23.13
C ARG A 207 6.46 -14.02 21.93
N ALA A 208 7.46 -13.30 21.46
CA ALA A 208 8.42 -13.76 20.47
C ALA A 208 9.81 -13.89 21.12
N ARG A 209 10.68 -14.68 20.49
CA ARG A 209 12.10 -14.80 20.82
C ARG A 209 12.90 -14.47 19.58
N GLY A 210 14.08 -13.87 19.78
CA GLY A 210 14.92 -13.47 18.66
C GLY A 210 16.21 -12.80 19.12
N ILE A 211 17.01 -12.36 18.16
CA ILE A 211 18.35 -11.78 18.39
C ILE A 211 18.27 -10.28 18.14
N LEU A 212 18.83 -9.46 19.04
CA LEU A 212 19.00 -8.04 18.78
C LEU A 212 20.11 -7.85 17.74
N LEU A 213 19.79 -7.15 16.64
CA LEU A 213 20.66 -7.01 15.47
C LEU A 213 21.31 -5.63 15.38
N GLU A 214 20.53 -4.57 15.53
CA GLU A 214 20.92 -3.20 15.25
C GLU A 214 20.29 -2.24 16.26
N ARG A 215 21.03 -1.19 16.65
CA ARG A 215 20.50 -0.05 17.40
C ARG A 215 20.32 1.11 16.43
N LEU A 216 19.06 1.56 16.25
CA LEU A 216 18.73 2.66 15.36
C LEU A 216 18.98 4.03 16.01
N GLY A 217 18.72 4.16 17.31
CA GLY A 217 18.86 5.41 18.05
C GLY A 217 17.74 5.61 19.07
N ARG A 218 17.53 6.84 19.48
CA ARG A 218 16.57 7.23 20.50
C ARG A 218 15.65 8.32 19.98
N LEU A 219 14.42 8.37 20.46
CA LEU A 219 13.51 9.45 20.12
C LEU A 219 14.12 10.81 20.49
N GLY A 220 14.14 11.74 19.54
CA GLY A 220 14.83 13.03 19.65
C GLY A 220 16.18 13.08 18.95
N ASP A 221 16.76 11.94 18.56
CA ASP A 221 17.94 11.92 17.69
C ASP A 221 17.51 12.36 16.27
N PRO A 222 18.29 13.18 15.54
CA PRO A 222 17.94 13.61 14.20
C PRO A 222 17.71 12.44 13.24
N GLY A 223 16.60 12.43 12.50
CA GLY A 223 16.29 11.40 11.49
C GLY A 223 15.87 10.03 12.03
N ILE A 224 15.78 9.85 13.36
CA ILE A 224 15.44 8.55 13.97
C ILE A 224 14.01 8.11 13.61
N GLU A 225 13.08 9.04 13.52
CA GLU A 225 11.68 8.74 13.23
C GLU A 225 11.51 8.15 11.84
N GLU A 226 12.12 8.80 10.86
CA GLU A 226 12.14 8.36 9.47
C GLU A 226 12.83 7.00 9.34
N LEU A 227 13.97 6.81 10.00
CA LEU A 227 14.72 5.55 9.98
C LEU A 227 13.90 4.41 10.59
N VAL A 228 13.26 4.62 11.73
CA VAL A 228 12.38 3.64 12.38
C VAL A 228 11.19 3.30 11.50
N VAL A 229 10.58 4.28 10.84
CA VAL A 229 9.47 4.06 9.90
C VAL A 229 9.93 3.23 8.71
N LEU A 230 11.02 3.61 8.06
CA LEU A 230 11.58 2.92 6.89
C LEU A 230 11.91 1.46 7.22
N ARG A 231 12.61 1.21 8.33
CA ARG A 231 12.94 -0.13 8.80
C ARG A 231 11.69 -0.94 9.19
N THR A 232 10.70 -0.31 9.84
CA THR A 232 9.43 -0.97 10.22
C THR A 232 8.66 -1.48 9.00
N HIS A 233 8.71 -0.73 7.90
CA HIS A 233 8.05 -1.09 6.66
C HIS A 233 8.93 -1.86 5.68
N GLY A 234 10.19 -2.15 6.03
CA GLY A 234 11.14 -2.86 5.16
C GLY A 234 11.42 -2.10 3.86
N ILE A 235 11.51 -0.77 3.93
CA ILE A 235 11.84 0.08 2.78
C ILE A 235 13.36 0.20 2.70
N PRO A 236 14.01 -0.24 1.59
CA PRO A 236 15.44 -0.11 1.41
C PRO A 236 15.84 1.36 1.33
N VAL A 237 16.84 1.76 2.13
CA VAL A 237 17.35 3.14 2.14
C VAL A 237 18.51 3.28 1.16
N GLU A 238 19.43 2.34 1.17
CA GLU A 238 20.61 2.32 0.32
C GLU A 238 20.34 1.59 -0.99
N PHE A 239 20.99 2.00 -2.05
CA PHE A 239 20.97 1.31 -3.34
C PHE A 239 22.01 0.21 -3.36
N ALA A 240 21.73 -0.86 -4.10
CA ALA A 240 22.73 -1.88 -4.38
C ALA A 240 23.92 -1.26 -5.14
N GLN A 241 25.14 -1.66 -4.77
CA GLN A 241 26.37 -1.13 -5.37
C GLN A 241 26.39 -1.32 -6.90
N ALA A 242 25.91 -2.47 -7.38
CA ALA A 242 25.84 -2.76 -8.82
C ALA A 242 24.91 -1.78 -9.57
N ALA A 243 23.79 -1.38 -8.98
CA ALA A 243 22.88 -0.39 -9.56
C ALA A 243 23.50 1.01 -9.60
N LEU A 244 24.25 1.41 -8.56
CA LEU A 244 25.00 2.67 -8.54
C LEU A 244 26.06 2.70 -9.63
N GLU A 245 26.85 1.62 -9.76
CA GLU A 245 27.88 1.49 -10.79
C GLU A 245 27.30 1.48 -12.21
N GLU A 246 26.12 0.87 -12.41
CA GLU A 246 25.43 0.93 -13.70
C GLU A 246 24.99 2.38 -14.00
N ALA A 247 24.41 3.09 -13.03
CA ALA A 247 23.99 4.47 -13.18
C ALA A 247 25.14 5.41 -13.59
N GLU A 248 26.32 5.26 -12.98
CA GLU A 248 27.50 6.07 -13.29
C GLU A 248 28.07 5.83 -14.71
N ARG A 249 27.84 4.63 -15.28
CA ARG A 249 28.29 4.31 -16.66
C ARG A 249 27.35 4.85 -17.73
N LEU A 250 26.17 5.33 -17.38
CA LEU A 250 25.21 5.86 -18.35
C LEU A 250 25.74 7.16 -18.99
N PRO A 251 25.65 7.30 -20.32
CA PRO A 251 26.08 8.52 -21.01
C PRO A 251 25.18 9.69 -20.63
N ALA A 252 25.78 10.86 -20.43
CA ALA A 252 25.05 12.10 -20.18
C ALA A 252 24.61 12.79 -21.49
N GLU A 253 25.36 12.60 -22.55
CA GLU A 253 25.09 13.23 -23.85
C GLU A 253 24.12 12.39 -24.67
N ILE A 254 23.16 13.07 -25.30
CA ILE A 254 22.24 12.45 -26.25
C ILE A 254 22.89 12.43 -27.62
N GLY A 255 23.28 11.25 -28.11
CA GLY A 255 23.88 11.09 -29.42
C GLY A 255 22.87 11.07 -30.57
N GLY A 256 23.37 11.09 -31.80
CA GLY A 256 22.51 11.07 -32.98
C GLY A 256 21.66 9.81 -33.13
N GLU A 257 22.12 8.68 -32.63
CA GLU A 257 21.37 7.41 -32.66
C GLU A 257 20.15 7.45 -31.75
N GLU A 258 20.25 8.10 -30.58
CA GLU A 258 19.15 8.27 -29.65
C GLU A 258 18.06 9.20 -30.18
N LEU A 259 18.39 10.11 -31.08
CA LEU A 259 17.45 11.03 -31.73
C LEU A 259 16.67 10.35 -32.85
N ALA A 260 17.17 9.27 -33.43
CA ALA A 260 16.53 8.59 -34.55
C ALA A 260 15.13 8.06 -34.18
N GLY A 261 14.14 8.40 -35.02
CA GLY A 261 12.75 7.97 -34.84
C GLY A 261 11.99 8.69 -33.73
N ARG A 262 12.56 9.74 -33.13
CA ARG A 262 11.92 10.58 -32.12
C ARG A 262 11.37 11.86 -32.73
N TRP A 263 10.29 12.40 -32.18
CA TRP A 263 9.85 13.74 -32.48
C TRP A 263 10.80 14.76 -31.87
N ASP A 264 11.30 15.68 -32.70
CA ASP A 264 12.05 16.84 -32.22
C ASP A 264 11.09 17.93 -31.80
N LEU A 265 10.96 18.15 -30.50
CA LEU A 265 10.03 19.10 -29.89
C LEU A 265 10.79 20.15 -29.02
N ARG A 266 12.08 20.32 -29.26
CA ARG A 266 12.93 21.25 -28.52
C ARG A 266 12.53 22.71 -28.67
N ASP A 267 11.85 23.07 -29.75
CA ASP A 267 11.35 24.42 -30.01
C ASP A 267 9.98 24.70 -29.38
N ARG A 268 9.34 23.71 -28.76
CA ARG A 268 8.05 23.89 -28.10
C ARG A 268 8.21 24.71 -26.81
N PRO A 269 7.19 25.54 -26.44
CA PRO A 269 7.20 26.30 -25.20
C PRO A 269 6.79 25.44 -23.99
N ALA A 270 7.40 24.27 -23.86
CA ALA A 270 7.12 23.34 -22.78
C ALA A 270 7.66 23.84 -21.44
N ILE A 271 6.87 23.69 -20.37
CA ILE A 271 7.24 24.05 -19.01
C ILE A 271 6.97 22.89 -18.06
N THR A 272 7.75 22.78 -16.99
CA THR A 272 7.43 21.90 -15.86
C THR A 272 6.71 22.73 -14.78
N ILE A 273 5.79 22.10 -14.04
CA ILE A 273 5.02 22.73 -12.95
C ILE A 273 4.98 21.77 -11.76
N ASP A 274 5.79 22.05 -10.74
CA ASP A 274 6.10 21.11 -9.67
C ASP A 274 6.07 21.76 -8.29
N PRO A 275 6.13 20.98 -7.20
CA PRO A 275 6.39 21.50 -5.88
C PRO A 275 7.75 22.21 -5.79
N GLU A 276 7.88 23.19 -4.90
CA GLU A 276 9.13 23.96 -4.74
C GLU A 276 10.36 23.09 -4.48
N ASN A 277 10.20 22.01 -3.74
CA ASN A 277 11.29 21.10 -3.33
C ASN A 277 11.52 19.93 -4.30
N ALA A 278 10.79 19.82 -5.40
CA ALA A 278 10.98 18.75 -6.39
C ALA A 278 12.33 18.88 -7.10
N ARG A 279 12.96 17.73 -7.38
CA ARG A 279 14.22 17.62 -8.14
C ARG A 279 14.11 16.67 -9.33
N ASP A 280 13.04 15.89 -9.37
CA ASP A 280 12.72 14.84 -10.34
C ASP A 280 11.47 15.25 -11.14
N PHE A 281 11.69 16.03 -12.22
CA PHE A 281 10.61 16.54 -13.06
C PHE A 281 10.23 15.46 -14.08
N ASP A 282 9.19 14.69 -13.77
CA ASP A 282 8.67 13.61 -14.62
C ASP A 282 8.00 14.15 -15.89
N ASP A 283 7.32 15.31 -15.79
CA ASP A 283 6.44 15.82 -16.82
C ASP A 283 6.68 17.30 -17.16
N ALA A 284 6.52 17.61 -18.44
CA ALA A 284 6.43 18.98 -18.95
C ALA A 284 5.21 19.08 -19.88
N VAL A 285 4.65 20.28 -20.00
CA VAL A 285 3.41 20.50 -20.73
C VAL A 285 3.47 21.77 -21.60
N ASN A 286 2.81 21.71 -22.76
CA ASN A 286 2.51 22.90 -23.56
C ASN A 286 1.19 22.71 -24.32
N ALA A 287 0.63 23.81 -24.80
CA ALA A 287 -0.56 23.80 -25.64
C ALA A 287 -0.46 24.82 -26.78
N ALA A 288 -1.21 24.53 -27.85
CA ALA A 288 -1.36 25.41 -29.01
C ALA A 288 -2.82 25.44 -29.47
N PRO A 289 -3.24 26.49 -30.19
CA PRO A 289 -4.58 26.54 -30.78
C PRO A 289 -4.74 25.46 -31.85
N GLY A 290 -5.83 24.68 -31.76
CA GLY A 290 -6.22 23.70 -32.73
C GLY A 290 -7.26 24.24 -33.73
N LYS A 291 -7.69 23.40 -34.68
CA LYS A 291 -8.71 23.75 -35.65
C LYS A 291 -10.09 23.84 -35.00
N GLY A 292 -10.91 24.82 -35.45
CA GLY A 292 -12.31 24.92 -35.02
C GLY A 292 -12.50 25.30 -33.56
N GLY A 293 -11.47 25.80 -32.87
CA GLY A 293 -11.49 26.15 -31.45
C GLY A 293 -11.20 24.98 -30.52
N ASP A 294 -10.67 23.89 -31.06
CA ASP A 294 -10.06 22.80 -30.29
C ASP A 294 -8.71 23.32 -29.70
N ILE A 295 -8.17 22.61 -28.74
CA ILE A 295 -6.86 22.89 -28.15
C ILE A 295 -5.98 21.66 -28.35
N GLU A 296 -4.79 21.86 -28.90
CA GLU A 296 -3.78 20.81 -28.99
C GLU A 296 -2.88 20.90 -27.76
N VAL A 297 -2.92 19.88 -26.91
CA VAL A 297 -2.10 19.74 -25.70
C VAL A 297 -1.01 18.73 -25.95
N GLU A 298 0.21 19.02 -25.57
CA GLU A 298 1.32 18.08 -25.55
C GLU A 298 1.74 17.86 -24.09
N VAL A 299 1.74 16.59 -23.69
CA VAL A 299 2.23 16.12 -22.39
C VAL A 299 3.51 15.34 -22.64
N HIS A 300 4.62 15.82 -22.15
CA HIS A 300 5.96 15.25 -22.31
C HIS A 300 6.36 14.56 -21.01
N ILE A 301 6.72 13.30 -21.08
CA ILE A 301 7.12 12.50 -19.93
C ILE A 301 8.55 12.02 -20.14
N ALA A 302 9.38 12.07 -19.09
CA ALA A 302 10.76 11.60 -19.11
C ALA A 302 10.87 10.14 -19.60
N ASP A 303 11.72 9.85 -20.60
CA ASP A 303 11.93 8.49 -21.14
C ASP A 303 12.91 7.69 -20.27
N VAL A 304 12.50 7.37 -19.05
CA VAL A 304 13.29 6.52 -18.12
C VAL A 304 13.58 5.15 -18.73
N SER A 305 12.71 4.66 -19.62
CA SER A 305 12.88 3.34 -20.28
C SER A 305 14.08 3.28 -21.22
N HIS A 306 14.61 4.43 -21.63
CA HIS A 306 15.85 4.50 -22.39
C HIS A 306 17.06 4.09 -21.54
N PHE A 307 17.14 4.57 -20.32
CA PHE A 307 18.26 4.36 -19.40
C PHE A 307 18.10 3.07 -18.58
N VAL A 308 16.91 2.81 -18.06
CA VAL A 308 16.63 1.64 -17.20
C VAL A 308 16.09 0.49 -18.06
N ARG A 309 16.99 -0.35 -18.55
CA ARG A 309 16.64 -1.48 -19.42
C ARG A 309 16.08 -2.64 -18.60
N LYS A 310 15.10 -3.38 -19.17
CA LYS A 310 14.55 -4.58 -18.53
C LYS A 310 15.65 -5.60 -18.27
N GLY A 311 15.77 -6.05 -17.03
CA GLY A 311 16.72 -7.07 -16.58
C GLY A 311 18.11 -6.52 -16.22
N SER A 312 18.30 -5.20 -16.20
CA SER A 312 19.52 -4.57 -15.69
C SER A 312 19.50 -4.47 -14.16
N GLU A 313 20.62 -4.10 -13.54
CA GLU A 313 20.73 -3.88 -12.10
C GLU A 313 19.82 -2.72 -11.64
N LEU A 314 19.74 -1.64 -12.42
CA LEU A 314 18.81 -0.55 -12.20
C LEU A 314 17.35 -1.00 -12.26
N ASP A 315 17.02 -1.91 -13.18
CA ASP A 315 15.67 -2.49 -13.27
C ASP A 315 15.33 -3.37 -12.06
N ALA A 316 16.28 -4.18 -11.62
CA ALA A 316 16.11 -5.02 -10.43
C ALA A 316 15.84 -4.18 -9.18
N GLU A 317 16.63 -3.13 -8.98
CA GLU A 317 16.49 -2.18 -7.87
C GLU A 317 15.15 -1.42 -7.94
N ALA A 318 14.80 -0.86 -9.10
CA ALA A 318 13.55 -0.14 -9.30
C ALA A 318 12.32 -1.04 -9.07
N ARG A 319 12.39 -2.31 -9.48
CA ARG A 319 11.34 -3.30 -9.28
C ARG A 319 11.15 -3.67 -7.80
N GLU A 320 12.24 -3.82 -7.05
CA GLU A 320 12.20 -4.11 -5.61
C GLU A 320 11.58 -2.96 -4.82
N ARG A 321 11.98 -1.73 -5.12
CA ARG A 321 11.43 -0.51 -4.51
C ARG A 321 9.99 -0.28 -4.93
N GLY A 322 9.68 -0.44 -6.21
CA GLY A 322 8.36 -0.32 -6.83
C GLY A 322 7.85 1.11 -6.94
N THR A 323 8.21 1.98 -6.00
CA THR A 323 7.86 3.41 -5.98
C THR A 323 8.81 4.19 -5.08
N SER A 324 9.01 5.48 -5.36
CA SER A 324 9.62 6.42 -4.41
C SER A 324 8.71 6.58 -3.18
N VAL A 325 9.30 6.91 -2.01
CA VAL A 325 8.59 7.09 -0.75
C VAL A 325 8.88 8.49 -0.21
N TYR A 326 7.81 9.26 0.05
CA TYR A 326 7.90 10.66 0.46
C TYR A 326 7.53 10.82 1.93
N LEU A 327 8.54 10.86 2.79
CA LEU A 327 8.37 11.14 4.21
C LEU A 327 8.51 12.65 4.47
N PRO A 328 7.92 13.20 5.53
CA PRO A 328 8.18 14.58 5.91
C PRO A 328 9.69 14.84 6.06
N GLY A 329 10.24 15.71 5.22
CA GLY A 329 11.66 16.07 5.21
C GLY A 329 12.62 15.07 4.54
N ARG A 330 12.15 13.93 4.03
CA ARG A 330 13.01 12.93 3.37
C ARG A 330 12.31 12.20 2.23
N CYS A 331 12.93 12.18 1.06
CA CYS A 331 12.54 11.29 -0.03
C CYS A 331 13.47 10.06 -0.07
N VAL A 332 12.88 8.88 -0.26
CA VAL A 332 13.62 7.65 -0.61
C VAL A 332 13.28 7.33 -2.05
N PRO A 333 14.14 7.65 -3.02
CA PRO A 333 13.84 7.55 -4.43
C PRO A 333 13.83 6.10 -4.92
N MET A 334 13.06 5.85 -5.99
CA MET A 334 13.02 4.55 -6.68
C MET A 334 14.29 4.29 -7.48
N LEU A 335 14.89 5.31 -8.04
CA LEU A 335 16.09 5.28 -8.87
C LEU A 335 17.21 6.10 -8.25
N PRO A 336 18.50 5.77 -8.48
CA PRO A 336 19.63 6.59 -8.05
C PRO A 336 19.53 8.03 -8.57
N GLU A 337 20.06 9.01 -7.82
CA GLU A 337 19.99 10.44 -8.16
C GLU A 337 20.57 10.73 -9.56
N ARG A 338 21.62 10.04 -9.96
CA ARG A 338 22.20 10.14 -11.31
C ARG A 338 21.18 9.88 -12.41
N VAL A 339 20.23 8.97 -12.18
CA VAL A 339 19.17 8.66 -13.16
C VAL A 339 17.95 9.57 -12.93
N SER A 340 17.48 9.70 -11.70
CA SER A 340 16.23 10.40 -11.39
C SER A 340 16.32 11.92 -11.51
N SER A 341 17.38 12.53 -10.99
CA SER A 341 17.50 13.98 -10.84
C SER A 341 18.46 14.62 -11.84
N ASP A 342 19.19 13.80 -12.64
CA ASP A 342 20.14 14.29 -13.64
C ASP A 342 19.75 13.83 -15.06
N LEU A 343 19.86 12.54 -15.38
CA LEU A 343 19.69 12.07 -16.77
C LEU A 343 18.24 12.13 -17.27
N CYS A 344 17.25 11.81 -16.40
CA CYS A 344 15.85 11.68 -16.80
C CYS A 344 15.04 12.96 -16.56
N THR A 345 15.36 13.72 -15.51
CA THR A 345 14.56 14.90 -15.13
C THR A 345 14.48 15.92 -16.27
N LEU A 346 13.29 16.45 -16.54
CA LEU A 346 13.05 17.43 -17.60
C LEU A 346 13.53 18.84 -17.16
N ALA A 347 14.83 18.95 -16.93
CA ALA A 347 15.47 20.17 -16.43
C ALA A 347 15.33 21.34 -17.40
N GLU A 348 15.23 22.56 -16.84
CA GLU A 348 15.12 23.80 -17.60
C GLU A 348 16.34 24.02 -18.51
N GLY A 349 16.10 24.31 -19.79
CA GLY A 349 17.13 24.65 -20.77
C GLY A 349 17.90 23.46 -21.34
N GLU A 350 17.67 22.23 -20.87
CA GLU A 350 18.42 21.07 -21.29
C GLU A 350 17.62 20.16 -22.24
N ASP A 351 18.33 19.56 -23.20
CA ASP A 351 17.74 18.52 -24.06
C ASP A 351 17.53 17.25 -23.28
N ARG A 352 16.31 16.71 -23.30
CA ARG A 352 15.97 15.46 -22.60
C ARG A 352 15.19 14.52 -23.49
N LEU A 353 15.48 13.23 -23.36
CA LEU A 353 14.67 12.19 -23.99
C LEU A 353 13.33 12.06 -23.27
N GLY A 354 12.26 12.08 -24.04
CA GLY A 354 10.92 11.97 -23.52
C GLY A 354 10.01 11.07 -24.34
N TYR A 355 8.82 10.87 -23.82
CA TYR A 355 7.65 10.39 -24.51
C TYR A 355 6.61 11.52 -24.52
N THR A 356 6.13 11.89 -25.70
CA THR A 356 5.11 12.94 -25.84
C THR A 356 3.78 12.32 -26.20
N VAL A 357 2.74 12.68 -25.46
CA VAL A 357 1.35 12.42 -25.79
C VAL A 357 0.72 13.72 -26.28
N ARG A 358 0.36 13.77 -27.58
CA ARG A 358 -0.36 14.89 -28.17
C ARG A 358 -1.85 14.59 -28.15
N ILE A 359 -2.64 15.50 -27.58
CA ILE A 359 -4.06 15.35 -27.31
C ILE A 359 -4.82 16.52 -27.94
N VAL A 360 -5.82 16.26 -28.77
CA VAL A 360 -6.70 17.29 -29.29
C VAL A 360 -7.98 17.32 -28.45
N VAL A 361 -8.13 18.39 -27.66
CA VAL A 361 -9.26 18.61 -26.74
C VAL A 361 -10.30 19.50 -27.45
N ALA A 362 -11.49 18.98 -27.65
CA ALA A 362 -12.61 19.70 -28.25
C ALA A 362 -13.22 20.72 -27.27
N ARG A 363 -14.07 21.61 -27.79
CA ARG A 363 -14.77 22.62 -26.97
C ARG A 363 -15.64 22.03 -25.86
N ASP A 364 -16.21 20.85 -26.07
CA ASP A 364 -17.02 20.12 -25.07
C ASP A 364 -16.21 19.31 -24.08
N GLY A 365 -14.88 19.32 -24.17
CA GLY A 365 -13.95 18.59 -23.35
C GLY A 365 -13.69 17.15 -23.80
N SER A 366 -14.31 16.69 -24.88
CA SER A 366 -14.01 15.37 -25.44
C SER A 366 -12.64 15.33 -26.12
N ILE A 367 -11.97 14.19 -26.08
CA ILE A 367 -10.70 13.97 -26.78
C ILE A 367 -11.01 13.44 -28.18
N ARG A 368 -10.73 14.27 -29.21
CA ARG A 368 -10.96 13.90 -30.63
C ARG A 368 -9.89 12.97 -31.16
N ARG A 369 -8.66 13.23 -30.80
CA ARG A 369 -7.48 12.48 -31.27
C ARG A 369 -6.41 12.50 -30.20
N ALA A 370 -5.72 11.40 -30.08
CA ALA A 370 -4.50 11.32 -29.29
C ALA A 370 -3.47 10.46 -30.02
N GLU A 371 -2.22 10.84 -29.91
CA GLU A 371 -1.08 10.06 -30.42
C GLU A 371 0.08 10.16 -29.44
N ALA A 372 0.91 9.12 -29.36
CA ALA A 372 2.09 9.10 -28.51
C ALA A 372 3.32 8.68 -29.31
N SER A 373 4.43 9.35 -29.07
CA SER A 373 5.71 9.04 -29.71
C SER A 373 6.87 9.33 -28.77
N PRO A 374 7.98 8.58 -28.88
CA PRO A 374 9.23 9.02 -28.32
C PRO A 374 9.61 10.39 -28.86
N SER A 375 10.20 11.23 -28.04
CA SER A 375 10.52 12.63 -28.38
C SER A 375 11.85 13.07 -27.77
N VAL A 376 12.34 14.21 -28.24
CA VAL A 376 13.35 15.04 -27.58
C VAL A 376 12.71 16.35 -27.25
N VAL A 377 12.83 16.80 -26.02
CA VAL A 377 12.18 17.99 -25.50
C VAL A 377 13.20 18.88 -24.77
N ARG A 378 12.90 20.18 -24.69
CA ARG A 378 13.64 21.14 -23.87
C ARG A 378 12.64 21.98 -23.09
N SER A 379 12.63 21.83 -21.76
CA SER A 379 11.81 22.68 -20.92
C SER A 379 12.30 24.14 -20.98
N ARG A 380 11.39 25.08 -21.20
CA ARG A 380 11.71 26.50 -21.22
C ARG A 380 11.85 27.08 -19.83
N ARG A 381 11.09 26.57 -18.89
CA ARG A 381 11.10 27.02 -17.50
C ARG A 381 10.60 25.96 -16.56
N ARG A 382 11.25 25.90 -15.40
CA ARG A 382 10.71 25.23 -14.23
C ARG A 382 9.82 26.20 -13.47
N CYS A 383 8.52 25.92 -13.37
CA CYS A 383 7.55 26.69 -12.61
C CYS A 383 7.15 25.94 -11.33
N THR A 384 6.72 26.70 -10.32
CA THR A 384 6.10 26.09 -9.13
C THR A 384 4.58 26.22 -9.19
N TYR A 385 3.86 25.34 -8.49
CA TYR A 385 2.40 25.46 -8.35
C TYR A 385 1.96 26.81 -7.80
N ALA A 386 2.74 27.41 -6.90
CA ALA A 386 2.45 28.71 -6.31
C ALA A 386 2.58 29.86 -7.34
N GLU A 387 3.64 29.86 -8.15
CA GLU A 387 3.85 30.84 -9.23
C GLU A 387 2.71 30.75 -10.26
N VAL A 388 2.46 29.56 -10.80
CA VAL A 388 1.41 29.36 -11.82
C VAL A 388 0.03 29.75 -11.29
N PHE A 389 -0.29 29.40 -10.05
CA PHE A 389 -1.54 29.81 -9.42
C PHE A 389 -1.62 31.35 -9.28
N SER A 390 -0.54 32.00 -8.89
CA SER A 390 -0.49 33.47 -8.79
C SER A 390 -0.71 34.14 -10.17
N TRP A 391 -0.11 33.57 -11.23
CA TRP A 391 -0.28 34.11 -12.59
C TRP A 391 -1.72 33.90 -13.08
N LEU A 392 -2.24 32.70 -13.03
CA LEU A 392 -3.62 32.37 -13.46
C LEU A 392 -4.71 33.11 -12.67
N SER A 393 -4.40 33.51 -11.43
CA SER A 393 -5.32 34.28 -10.56
C SER A 393 -5.25 35.79 -10.81
N SER A 394 -4.35 36.27 -11.67
CA SER A 394 -4.13 37.71 -11.95
C SER A 394 -4.27 38.02 -13.44
N PRO A 395 -4.64 39.26 -13.78
CA PRO A 395 -4.67 39.68 -15.18
C PRO A 395 -3.31 39.49 -15.87
N ARG A 396 -3.31 38.99 -17.10
CA ARG A 396 -2.09 38.67 -17.86
C ARG A 396 -1.06 39.81 -17.92
N GLN A 397 -1.51 41.06 -17.94
CA GLN A 397 -0.63 42.22 -17.93
C GLN A 397 0.26 42.35 -16.68
N ARG A 398 -0.05 41.61 -15.64
CA ARG A 398 0.72 41.51 -14.38
C ARG A 398 1.66 40.35 -14.32
N TRP A 399 1.65 39.44 -15.34
CA TRP A 399 2.56 38.32 -15.38
C TRP A 399 3.99 38.79 -15.60
N PRO A 400 5.00 38.13 -15.05
CA PRO A 400 6.40 38.43 -15.30
C PRO A 400 6.74 38.38 -16.79
N VAL A 401 7.68 39.22 -17.22
CA VAL A 401 8.10 39.29 -18.64
C VAL A 401 8.65 37.95 -19.13
N GLU A 402 9.27 37.20 -18.25
CA GLU A 402 9.83 35.87 -18.51
C GLU A 402 8.77 34.83 -18.89
N CYS A 403 7.51 35.05 -18.55
CA CYS A 403 6.40 34.21 -18.97
C CYS A 403 6.05 34.37 -20.46
N GLY A 404 6.56 35.42 -21.14
CA GLY A 404 6.17 35.77 -22.50
C GLY A 404 6.23 34.63 -23.52
N GLU A 405 7.25 33.75 -23.41
CA GLU A 405 7.43 32.62 -24.33
C GLU A 405 6.37 31.54 -24.21
N PHE A 406 5.77 31.37 -23.03
CA PHE A 406 4.83 30.25 -22.73
C PHE A 406 3.47 30.73 -22.21
N ALA A 407 3.25 32.04 -22.10
CA ALA A 407 2.03 32.58 -21.52
C ALA A 407 0.76 32.19 -22.29
N ASP A 408 0.77 32.23 -23.64
CA ASP A 408 -0.35 31.78 -24.48
C ASP A 408 -0.62 30.29 -24.28
N SER A 409 0.45 29.51 -24.19
CA SER A 409 0.38 28.06 -23.93
C SER A 409 -0.23 27.79 -22.56
N LEU A 410 0.17 28.52 -21.50
CA LEU A 410 -0.34 28.34 -20.15
C LEU A 410 -1.84 28.66 -20.03
N GLU A 411 -2.31 29.72 -20.69
CA GLU A 411 -3.75 30.03 -20.74
C GLU A 411 -4.54 28.90 -21.43
N LEU A 412 -4.03 28.39 -22.55
CA LEU A 412 -4.64 27.26 -23.26
C LEU A 412 -4.61 25.96 -22.46
N LEU A 413 -3.51 25.70 -21.69
CA LEU A 413 -3.42 24.57 -20.79
C LEU A 413 -4.49 24.64 -19.70
N SER A 414 -4.68 25.83 -19.10
CA SER A 414 -5.71 26.05 -18.09
C SER A 414 -7.10 25.82 -18.68
N GLU A 415 -7.38 26.36 -19.86
CA GLU A 415 -8.67 26.13 -20.54
C GLU A 415 -8.88 24.67 -20.90
N ALA A 416 -7.86 23.97 -21.40
CA ALA A 416 -7.95 22.55 -21.75
C ALA A 416 -8.24 21.69 -20.51
N ALA A 417 -7.56 21.95 -19.39
CA ALA A 417 -7.78 21.29 -18.13
C ALA A 417 -9.22 21.50 -17.60
N ASP A 418 -9.74 22.72 -17.71
CA ASP A 418 -11.14 23.03 -17.33
C ASP A 418 -12.15 22.30 -18.23
N ARG A 419 -11.88 22.18 -19.54
CA ARG A 419 -12.73 21.43 -20.47
C ARG A 419 -12.72 19.93 -20.14
N LEU A 420 -11.55 19.34 -19.93
CA LEU A 420 -11.37 17.94 -19.58
C LEU A 420 -12.01 17.61 -18.23
N GLY A 421 -11.80 18.45 -17.22
CA GLY A 421 -12.40 18.28 -15.90
C GLY A 421 -13.93 18.32 -15.93
N ARG A 422 -14.53 19.27 -16.67
CA ARG A 422 -15.99 19.34 -16.85
C ARG A 422 -16.55 18.10 -17.54
N GLU A 423 -15.86 17.60 -18.56
CA GLU A 423 -16.26 16.38 -19.28
C GLU A 423 -16.20 15.17 -18.35
N ARG A 424 -15.11 15.01 -17.61
CA ARG A 424 -14.92 13.94 -16.66
C ARG A 424 -15.94 14.01 -15.51
N HIS A 425 -16.20 15.19 -14.98
CA HIS A 425 -17.24 15.40 -13.97
C HIS A 425 -18.64 15.02 -14.48
N ARG A 426 -18.99 15.42 -15.71
CA ARG A 426 -20.26 15.05 -16.35
C ARG A 426 -20.43 13.54 -16.53
N LYS A 427 -19.34 12.80 -16.69
CA LYS A 427 -19.33 11.32 -16.72
C LYS A 427 -19.44 10.66 -15.35
N GLY A 428 -19.43 11.44 -14.27
CA GLY A 428 -19.59 10.96 -12.92
C GLY A 428 -18.29 10.67 -12.18
N SER A 429 -17.15 11.22 -12.61
CA SER A 429 -15.91 11.07 -11.84
C SER A 429 -16.06 11.68 -10.46
N LEU A 430 -15.50 10.97 -9.47
CA LEU A 430 -15.52 11.41 -8.07
C LEU A 430 -14.30 12.30 -7.80
N ASP A 431 -14.55 13.46 -7.24
CA ASP A 431 -13.52 14.35 -6.71
C ASP A 431 -13.72 14.50 -5.21
N PHE A 432 -12.72 14.16 -4.41
CA PHE A 432 -12.75 14.25 -2.97
C PHE A 432 -11.90 15.44 -2.53
N GLU A 433 -12.54 16.49 -2.04
CA GLU A 433 -11.85 17.64 -1.45
C GLU A 433 -11.43 17.34 0.01
N LEU A 434 -10.68 16.27 0.21
CA LEU A 434 -10.09 15.97 1.51
C LEU A 434 -8.70 16.58 1.56
N ALA A 435 -8.55 17.66 2.32
CA ALA A 435 -7.25 18.27 2.53
C ALA A 435 -6.34 17.32 3.30
N GLU A 436 -5.20 16.99 2.72
CA GLU A 436 -4.13 16.25 3.39
C GLU A 436 -3.34 17.19 4.32
N PRO A 437 -2.82 16.70 5.45
CA PRO A 437 -1.98 17.53 6.32
C PRO A 437 -0.61 17.76 5.67
N GLU A 438 -0.26 19.01 5.44
CA GLU A 438 1.08 19.45 5.07
C GLU A 438 1.88 19.72 6.36
N ILE A 439 3.00 19.04 6.53
CA ILE A 439 3.87 19.16 7.69
C ILE A 439 5.06 20.04 7.30
N LEU A 440 5.14 21.22 7.91
CA LEU A 440 6.25 22.15 7.70
C LEU A 440 7.34 21.87 8.71
N LEU A 441 8.58 21.76 8.24
CA LEU A 441 9.76 21.48 9.05
C LEU A 441 10.71 22.69 9.01
N ASP A 442 11.45 22.87 10.10
CA ASP A 442 12.62 23.74 10.12
C ASP A 442 13.86 23.01 9.54
N PRO A 443 15.01 23.69 9.37
CA PRO A 443 16.24 23.07 8.88
C PRO A 443 16.75 21.91 9.75
N ASP A 444 16.37 21.87 11.03
CA ASP A 444 16.72 20.79 11.97
C ASP A 444 15.74 19.59 11.88
N GLY A 445 14.73 19.66 10.98
CA GLY A 445 13.72 18.62 10.79
C GLY A 445 12.61 18.59 11.86
N ARG A 446 12.48 19.67 12.66
CA ARG A 446 11.42 19.82 13.66
C ARG A 446 10.17 20.40 13.02
N VAL A 447 9.00 19.97 13.49
CA VAL A 447 7.72 20.47 12.97
C VAL A 447 7.46 21.88 13.48
N THR A 448 7.37 22.82 12.54
CA THR A 448 7.00 24.22 12.80
C THR A 448 5.51 24.46 12.70
N ALA A 449 4.85 23.79 11.76
CA ALA A 449 3.40 23.86 11.59
C ALA A 449 2.84 22.59 10.93
N VAL A 450 1.56 22.35 11.18
CA VAL A 450 0.77 21.37 10.44
C VAL A 450 -0.46 22.11 9.92
N ARG A 451 -0.63 22.17 8.60
CA ARG A 451 -1.72 22.88 7.95
C ARG A 451 -2.37 22.03 6.86
N PRO A 452 -3.61 22.32 6.45
CA PRO A 452 -4.19 21.66 5.28
C PRO A 452 -3.36 22.00 4.03
N SER A 453 -3.06 21.00 3.22
CA SER A 453 -2.46 21.21 1.90
C SER A 453 -3.44 21.98 1.02
N ALA A 454 -2.96 23.04 0.37
CA ALA A 454 -3.77 23.86 -0.52
C ALA A 454 -3.72 23.28 -1.94
N ARG A 455 -4.79 22.58 -2.35
CA ARG A 455 -5.00 22.19 -3.75
C ARG A 455 -5.58 23.41 -4.50
N ASN A 456 -4.80 24.01 -5.38
CA ASN A 456 -5.18 25.18 -6.16
C ASN A 456 -5.41 24.83 -7.65
N GLN A 457 -5.73 25.85 -8.48
CA GLN A 457 -5.97 25.70 -9.91
C GLN A 457 -4.77 25.09 -10.67
N ALA A 458 -3.54 25.44 -10.29
CA ALA A 458 -2.35 24.88 -10.93
C ALA A 458 -2.19 23.38 -10.68
N HIS A 459 -2.54 22.89 -9.48
CA HIS A 459 -2.56 21.46 -9.19
C HIS A 459 -3.61 20.74 -10.05
N ARG A 460 -4.84 21.31 -10.15
CA ARG A 460 -5.90 20.73 -10.98
C ARG A 460 -5.52 20.69 -12.45
N LEU A 461 -4.85 21.74 -12.94
CA LEU A 461 -4.37 21.80 -14.32
C LEU A 461 -3.49 20.59 -14.65
N ILE A 462 -2.42 20.38 -13.88
CA ILE A 462 -1.50 19.23 -14.10
C ILE A 462 -2.23 17.90 -13.92
N GLU A 463 -3.04 17.76 -12.88
CA GLU A 463 -3.79 16.52 -12.62
C GLU A 463 -4.70 16.14 -13.80
N GLU A 464 -5.49 17.08 -14.34
CA GLU A 464 -6.38 16.78 -15.47
C GLU A 464 -5.61 16.38 -16.73
N LEU A 465 -4.49 17.03 -17.01
CA LEU A 465 -3.64 16.70 -18.15
C LEU A 465 -3.00 15.33 -17.99
N MET A 466 -2.51 14.98 -16.79
CA MET A 466 -1.93 13.68 -16.48
C MET A 466 -2.99 12.57 -16.57
N VAL A 467 -4.19 12.80 -16.05
CA VAL A 467 -5.32 11.87 -16.18
C VAL A 467 -5.68 11.65 -17.64
N ALA A 468 -5.72 12.72 -18.46
CA ALA A 468 -6.00 12.62 -19.89
C ALA A 468 -4.91 11.81 -20.63
N ALA A 469 -3.64 12.09 -20.39
CA ALA A 469 -2.52 11.36 -20.99
C ALA A 469 -2.56 9.87 -20.63
N ASN A 470 -2.75 9.54 -19.34
CA ASN A 470 -2.87 8.16 -18.84
C ASN A 470 -4.03 7.41 -19.53
N ARG A 471 -5.21 8.05 -19.70
CA ARG A 471 -6.36 7.48 -20.41
C ARG A 471 -6.06 7.24 -21.89
N CYS A 472 -5.42 8.21 -22.56
CA CYS A 472 -5.04 8.10 -23.96
C CYS A 472 -4.09 6.94 -24.20
N VAL A 473 -3.05 6.80 -23.39
CA VAL A 473 -2.07 5.71 -23.50
C VAL A 473 -2.73 4.36 -23.21
N ALA A 474 -3.61 4.28 -22.20
CA ALA A 474 -4.37 3.07 -21.91
C ALA A 474 -5.18 2.62 -23.14
N ARG A 475 -5.88 3.56 -23.77
CA ARG A 475 -6.68 3.28 -24.95
C ARG A 475 -5.83 2.86 -26.16
N MET A 476 -4.70 3.54 -26.40
CA MET A 476 -3.78 3.20 -27.50
C MET A 476 -3.24 1.79 -27.39
N LEU A 477 -2.85 1.34 -26.18
CA LEU A 477 -2.36 -0.02 -25.97
C LEU A 477 -3.45 -1.07 -26.12
N LEU A 478 -4.69 -0.78 -25.67
CA LEU A 478 -5.85 -1.64 -25.86
C LEU A 478 -6.22 -1.76 -27.33
N ASP A 479 -6.31 -0.64 -28.06
CA ASP A 479 -6.67 -0.64 -29.48
C ASP A 479 -5.61 -1.35 -30.35
N ALA A 480 -4.35 -1.33 -29.90
CA ALA A 480 -3.25 -2.07 -30.50
C ALA A 480 -3.16 -3.54 -30.02
N ASP A 481 -4.10 -4.01 -29.19
CA ASP A 481 -4.11 -5.35 -28.58
C ASP A 481 -2.81 -5.70 -27.85
N GLN A 482 -2.16 -4.70 -27.19
CA GLN A 482 -0.92 -4.91 -26.47
C GLN A 482 -1.15 -5.12 -24.97
N PRO A 483 -0.41 -6.06 -24.34
CA PRO A 483 -0.52 -6.26 -22.90
C PRO A 483 0.05 -5.04 -22.16
N ALA A 484 -0.65 -4.58 -21.12
CA ALA A 484 -0.24 -3.45 -20.30
C ALA A 484 -0.55 -3.68 -18.82
N LEU A 485 0.10 -2.93 -17.96
CA LEU A 485 -0.21 -2.91 -16.54
C LEU A 485 -1.20 -1.77 -16.28
N HIS A 486 -2.48 -2.11 -16.17
CA HIS A 486 -3.56 -1.16 -15.91
C HIS A 486 -3.68 -0.79 -14.46
N ARG A 487 -4.13 0.44 -14.19
CA ARG A 487 -4.57 0.90 -12.86
C ARG A 487 -6.07 0.69 -12.76
N VAL A 488 -6.45 -0.37 -12.08
CA VAL A 488 -7.84 -0.81 -11.97
C VAL A 488 -8.43 -0.35 -10.64
N HIS A 489 -9.62 0.22 -10.71
CA HIS A 489 -10.43 0.55 -9.55
C HIS A 489 -11.81 -0.08 -9.73
N ASP A 490 -12.01 -1.20 -9.07
CA ASP A 490 -13.26 -1.95 -9.16
C ASP A 490 -14.42 -1.19 -8.47
N ARG A 491 -15.64 -1.59 -8.76
CA ARG A 491 -16.84 -1.08 -8.10
C ARG A 491 -16.78 -1.35 -6.58
N PRO A 492 -17.44 -0.53 -5.76
CA PRO A 492 -17.57 -0.79 -4.34
C PRO A 492 -18.19 -2.16 -4.05
N ASP A 493 -17.79 -2.77 -2.95
CA ASP A 493 -18.37 -4.02 -2.46
C ASP A 493 -19.85 -3.82 -2.08
N PRO A 494 -20.79 -4.70 -2.51
CA PRO A 494 -22.23 -4.55 -2.26
C PRO A 494 -22.57 -4.40 -0.77
N ASP A 495 -21.91 -5.15 0.12
CA ASP A 495 -22.16 -5.05 1.57
C ASP A 495 -21.74 -3.68 2.12
N ARG A 496 -20.67 -3.09 1.60
CA ARG A 496 -20.24 -1.74 1.95
C ARG A 496 -21.20 -0.68 1.41
N VAL A 497 -21.69 -0.86 0.17
CA VAL A 497 -22.73 0.03 -0.40
C VAL A 497 -23.99 0.01 0.44
N LYS A 498 -24.44 -1.16 0.85
CA LYS A 498 -25.60 -1.33 1.75
C LYS A 498 -25.38 -0.62 3.09
N ALA A 499 -24.23 -0.79 3.72
CA ALA A 499 -23.89 -0.10 4.96
C ALA A 499 -23.84 1.43 4.78
N LEU A 500 -23.23 1.90 3.69
CA LEU A 500 -23.22 3.33 3.34
C LEU A 500 -24.64 3.87 3.17
N ARG A 501 -25.51 3.19 2.42
CA ARG A 501 -26.89 3.59 2.18
C ARG A 501 -27.69 3.76 3.48
N VAL A 502 -27.52 2.81 4.42
CA VAL A 502 -28.17 2.90 5.74
C VAL A 502 -27.70 4.16 6.49
N THR A 503 -26.39 4.40 6.53
CA THR A 503 -25.84 5.57 7.24
C THR A 503 -26.23 6.89 6.56
N LEU A 504 -26.26 6.95 5.23
CA LEU A 504 -26.71 8.15 4.50
C LEU A 504 -28.19 8.44 4.75
N ALA A 505 -29.04 7.41 4.83
CA ALA A 505 -30.45 7.57 5.14
C ALA A 505 -30.70 8.18 6.54
N GLU A 506 -29.87 7.80 7.53
CA GLU A 506 -29.89 8.42 8.87
C GLU A 506 -29.53 9.91 8.85
N LEU A 507 -28.73 10.34 7.86
CA LEU A 507 -28.39 11.75 7.62
C LEU A 507 -29.41 12.47 6.70
N GLY A 508 -30.52 11.80 6.34
CA GLY A 508 -31.54 12.35 5.44
C GLY A 508 -31.12 12.39 3.97
N LEU A 509 -30.06 11.68 3.60
CA LEU A 509 -29.56 11.60 2.22
C LEU A 509 -30.06 10.32 1.54
N ARG A 510 -30.45 10.44 0.28
CA ARG A 510 -30.87 9.30 -0.56
C ARG A 510 -29.83 9.00 -1.61
N MET A 511 -29.63 7.72 -1.88
CA MET A 511 -28.75 7.22 -2.93
C MET A 511 -29.56 6.27 -3.81
N GLU A 512 -29.64 6.55 -5.10
CA GLU A 512 -30.33 5.74 -6.09
C GLU A 512 -29.47 4.55 -6.55
N GLY A 513 -30.03 3.64 -7.34
CA GLY A 513 -29.35 2.44 -7.81
C GLY A 513 -29.45 1.26 -6.84
N THR A 514 -28.92 0.11 -7.23
CA THR A 514 -28.86 -1.11 -6.41
C THR A 514 -27.52 -1.21 -5.68
N ASP A 515 -27.43 -2.11 -4.71
CA ASP A 515 -26.17 -2.32 -3.98
C ASP A 515 -25.11 -3.00 -4.87
N GLU A 516 -25.53 -3.82 -5.84
CA GLU A 516 -24.66 -4.51 -6.81
C GLU A 516 -24.24 -3.64 -7.98
N ASP A 517 -25.07 -2.68 -8.39
CA ASP A 517 -24.82 -1.80 -9.53
C ASP A 517 -25.04 -0.33 -9.17
N LEU A 518 -24.08 0.23 -8.47
CA LEU A 518 -24.04 1.64 -8.10
C LEU A 518 -23.18 2.40 -9.12
N PRO A 519 -23.75 3.29 -9.95
CA PRO A 519 -22.93 4.11 -10.84
C PRO A 519 -22.23 5.24 -10.08
N PRO A 520 -21.01 5.65 -10.50
CA PRO A 520 -20.23 6.69 -9.79
C PRO A 520 -20.99 8.02 -9.66
N ILE A 521 -21.83 8.34 -10.64
CA ILE A 521 -22.64 9.58 -10.67
C ILE A 521 -23.57 9.71 -9.44
N GLU A 522 -24.04 8.59 -8.87
CA GLU A 522 -24.87 8.63 -7.67
C GLU A 522 -24.07 9.05 -6.42
N LEU A 523 -22.83 8.56 -6.29
CA LEU A 523 -21.93 9.01 -5.22
C LEU A 523 -21.59 10.50 -5.41
N GLN A 524 -21.39 10.94 -6.64
CA GLN A 524 -21.15 12.36 -6.95
C GLN A 524 -22.32 13.23 -6.52
N ARG A 525 -23.58 12.79 -6.78
CA ARG A 525 -24.79 13.50 -6.33
C ARG A 525 -24.89 13.59 -4.82
N VAL A 526 -24.54 12.50 -4.12
CA VAL A 526 -24.48 12.48 -2.64
C VAL A 526 -23.46 13.49 -2.12
N LEU A 527 -22.25 13.50 -2.68
CA LEU A 527 -21.20 14.47 -2.32
C LEU A 527 -21.64 15.91 -2.61
N ALA A 528 -22.22 16.18 -3.76
CA ALA A 528 -22.74 17.48 -4.13
C ALA A 528 -23.87 17.97 -3.20
N ALA A 529 -24.73 17.05 -2.72
CA ALA A 529 -25.83 17.39 -1.81
C ALA A 529 -25.38 17.83 -0.42
N VAL A 530 -24.13 17.53 -0.03
CA VAL A 530 -23.55 17.91 1.26
C VAL A 530 -22.50 19.00 1.17
N ALA A 531 -22.15 19.45 -0.04
CA ALA A 531 -21.15 20.50 -0.25
C ALA A 531 -21.47 21.76 0.54
N GLY A 532 -20.52 22.28 1.30
CA GLY A 532 -20.66 23.42 2.21
C GLY A 532 -21.46 23.16 3.49
N ARG A 533 -21.92 21.91 3.73
CA ARG A 533 -22.66 21.54 4.95
C ARG A 533 -21.71 20.99 6.02
N PRO A 534 -22.09 21.04 7.31
CA PRO A 534 -21.28 20.47 8.39
C PRO A 534 -20.95 18.97 8.21
N GLU A 535 -21.82 18.22 7.53
CA GLU A 535 -21.70 16.79 7.29
C GLU A 535 -20.79 16.43 6.10
N GLU A 536 -20.38 17.39 5.28
CA GLU A 536 -19.62 17.18 4.06
C GLU A 536 -18.38 16.29 4.25
N ARG A 537 -17.57 16.61 5.27
CA ARG A 537 -16.37 15.83 5.57
C ARG A 537 -16.69 14.40 6.02
N LEU A 538 -17.74 14.22 6.83
CA LEU A 538 -18.17 12.90 7.28
C LEU A 538 -18.63 12.05 6.12
N VAL A 539 -19.51 12.62 5.26
CA VAL A 539 -20.06 11.90 4.09
C VAL A 539 -18.94 11.55 3.12
N SER A 540 -18.02 12.48 2.83
CA SER A 540 -16.85 12.22 1.98
C SER A 540 -16.01 11.06 2.50
N MET A 541 -15.75 11.00 3.81
CA MET A 541 -15.02 9.87 4.42
C MET A 541 -15.80 8.55 4.34
N LEU A 542 -17.12 8.56 4.54
CA LEU A 542 -17.96 7.36 4.45
C LEU A 542 -17.97 6.82 3.03
N VAL A 543 -18.14 7.68 2.03
CA VAL A 543 -18.07 7.32 0.61
C VAL A 543 -16.69 6.73 0.28
N LEU A 544 -15.60 7.40 0.67
CA LEU A 544 -14.24 6.91 0.44
C LEU A 544 -13.99 5.53 1.08
N ARG A 545 -14.49 5.30 2.30
CA ARG A 545 -14.36 4.00 2.99
C ARG A 545 -15.17 2.88 2.32
N ALA A 546 -16.26 3.20 1.65
CA ALA A 546 -17.05 2.24 0.91
C ALA A 546 -16.37 1.81 -0.40
N MET A 547 -15.52 2.66 -0.98
CA MET A 547 -14.81 2.39 -2.23
C MET A 547 -13.88 1.17 -2.14
N ALA A 548 -13.69 0.50 -3.26
CA ALA A 548 -12.61 -0.46 -3.43
C ALA A 548 -11.25 0.26 -3.42
N ARG A 549 -10.17 -0.47 -3.28
CA ARG A 549 -8.83 0.09 -3.49
C ARG A 549 -8.42 -0.13 -4.94
N ALA A 550 -7.81 0.88 -5.54
CA ALA A 550 -7.19 0.72 -6.84
C ALA A 550 -5.98 -0.22 -6.74
N VAL A 551 -5.78 -1.04 -7.78
CA VAL A 551 -4.70 -2.03 -7.87
C VAL A 551 -4.11 -2.01 -9.27
N TYR A 552 -2.91 -2.55 -9.44
CA TYR A 552 -2.33 -2.81 -10.75
C TYR A 552 -2.71 -4.21 -11.23
N SER A 553 -3.16 -4.33 -12.48
CA SER A 553 -3.60 -5.59 -13.09
C SER A 553 -3.32 -5.59 -14.61
N PRO A 554 -3.02 -6.74 -15.21
CA PRO A 554 -3.01 -6.85 -16.68
C PRO A 554 -4.41 -6.74 -17.31
N ASP A 555 -5.48 -6.93 -16.52
CA ASP A 555 -6.85 -6.87 -17.01
C ASP A 555 -7.36 -5.43 -17.00
N ALA A 556 -7.85 -4.95 -18.15
CA ALA A 556 -8.41 -3.60 -18.28
C ALA A 556 -9.88 -3.57 -17.82
N ARG A 557 -10.12 -3.54 -16.50
CA ARG A 557 -11.46 -3.48 -15.90
C ARG A 557 -11.99 -2.06 -15.67
N GLY A 558 -11.23 -1.04 -16.10
CA GLY A 558 -11.58 0.36 -15.91
C GLY A 558 -11.23 0.91 -14.53
N HIS A 559 -11.59 2.17 -14.32
CA HIS A 559 -11.34 2.89 -13.08
C HIS A 559 -12.61 3.60 -12.59
N TYR A 560 -13.32 2.99 -11.64
CA TYR A 560 -14.62 3.43 -11.16
C TYR A 560 -14.65 4.90 -10.72
N ALA A 561 -13.73 5.33 -9.83
CA ALA A 561 -13.73 6.70 -9.31
C ALA A 561 -13.43 7.76 -10.39
N LEU A 562 -12.70 7.42 -11.46
CA LEU A 562 -12.42 8.32 -12.58
C LEU A 562 -13.47 8.24 -13.69
N ALA A 563 -14.48 7.38 -13.54
CA ALA A 563 -15.46 7.07 -14.59
C ALA A 563 -14.78 6.76 -15.93
N ALA A 564 -13.69 5.99 -15.91
CA ALA A 564 -12.87 5.68 -17.07
C ALA A 564 -12.94 4.19 -17.41
N ASP A 565 -13.23 3.85 -18.68
CA ASP A 565 -13.31 2.47 -19.17
C ASP A 565 -11.94 1.78 -19.20
N ALA A 566 -10.87 2.57 -19.37
CA ALA A 566 -9.48 2.13 -19.32
C ALA A 566 -8.60 3.20 -18.69
N TYR A 567 -7.70 2.77 -17.84
CA TYR A 567 -6.76 3.66 -17.17
C TYR A 567 -5.47 2.91 -16.81
N LEU A 568 -4.36 3.58 -16.94
CA LEU A 568 -3.06 3.11 -16.50
C LEU A 568 -2.23 4.28 -15.98
N HIS A 569 -1.11 4.01 -15.37
CA HIS A 569 -0.13 5.01 -15.00
C HIS A 569 1.00 5.03 -16.02
N PHE A 570 1.30 6.22 -16.55
CA PHE A 570 2.32 6.46 -17.56
C PHE A 570 3.16 7.70 -17.26
N THR A 571 2.60 8.64 -16.50
CA THR A 571 3.10 10.02 -16.39
C THR A 571 4.18 10.23 -15.34
N SER A 572 4.61 9.20 -14.58
CA SER A 572 5.67 9.37 -13.56
C SER A 572 6.63 8.17 -13.48
N PRO A 573 7.40 7.88 -14.55
CA PRO A 573 8.29 6.72 -14.61
C PRO A 573 9.56 6.86 -13.74
N ILE A 574 9.94 8.08 -13.31
CA ILE A 574 11.07 8.30 -12.41
C ILE A 574 10.76 7.72 -11.02
N ARG A 575 9.49 7.86 -10.58
CA ARG A 575 9.08 7.51 -9.21
C ARG A 575 8.08 6.36 -9.11
N ARG A 576 7.57 5.78 -10.22
CA ARG A 576 6.66 4.63 -10.20
C ARG A 576 7.09 3.57 -11.21
N TYR A 577 7.35 2.36 -10.73
CA TYR A 577 7.75 1.24 -11.58
C TYR A 577 6.68 0.79 -12.61
N PRO A 578 5.35 0.81 -12.30
CA PRO A 578 4.33 0.52 -13.30
C PRO A 578 4.40 1.41 -14.53
N ASP A 579 4.71 2.70 -14.37
CA ASP A 579 4.85 3.66 -15.46
C ASP A 579 6.04 3.28 -16.36
N LEU A 580 7.17 2.92 -15.76
CA LEU A 580 8.34 2.43 -16.50
C LEU A 580 8.03 1.18 -17.33
N VAL A 581 7.21 0.27 -16.79
CA VAL A 581 6.75 -0.92 -17.52
C VAL A 581 5.89 -0.53 -18.72
N VAL A 582 5.00 0.44 -18.58
CA VAL A 582 4.19 0.97 -19.69
C VAL A 582 5.07 1.65 -20.75
N HIS A 583 6.06 2.45 -20.34
CA HIS A 583 7.01 3.08 -21.26
C HIS A 583 7.77 2.05 -22.10
N ARG A 584 8.20 0.94 -21.51
CA ARG A 584 8.86 -0.17 -22.24
C ARG A 584 7.95 -0.82 -23.27
N MET A 585 6.65 -0.93 -22.99
CA MET A 585 5.69 -1.47 -23.94
C MET A 585 5.45 -0.51 -25.12
N LEU A 586 5.32 0.79 -24.83
CA LEU A 586 5.24 1.83 -25.84
C LEU A 586 6.49 1.91 -26.70
N ARG A 587 7.67 1.83 -26.09
CA ARG A 587 8.95 1.82 -26.81
C ARG A 587 9.01 0.66 -27.79
N ARG A 588 8.64 -0.54 -27.34
CA ARG A 588 8.61 -1.73 -28.18
C ARG A 588 7.63 -1.54 -29.37
N LEU A 589 6.47 -0.97 -29.13
CA LEU A 589 5.46 -0.77 -30.15
C LEU A 589 5.81 0.35 -31.14
N ARG A 590 6.30 1.49 -30.63
CA ARG A 590 6.45 2.72 -31.43
C ARG A 590 7.86 2.94 -31.99
N LEU A 591 8.89 2.58 -31.27
CA LEU A 591 10.27 2.78 -31.69
C LEU A 591 10.85 1.53 -32.37
N GLU A 592 10.53 0.35 -31.83
CA GLU A 592 11.04 -0.91 -32.35
C GLU A 592 10.10 -1.54 -33.41
N GLY A 593 8.88 -1.02 -33.55
CA GLY A 593 7.88 -1.53 -34.50
C GLY A 593 7.44 -2.98 -34.24
N ARG A 594 7.58 -3.45 -32.97
CA ARG A 594 7.36 -4.85 -32.59
C ARG A 594 6.12 -5.00 -31.71
N ALA A 595 5.01 -5.38 -32.30
CA ALA A 595 3.82 -5.78 -31.57
C ALA A 595 4.02 -7.16 -30.91
N VAL A 596 3.41 -7.34 -29.74
CA VAL A 596 3.41 -8.62 -28.99
C VAL A 596 2.17 -9.41 -29.38
N ALA A 597 2.33 -10.69 -29.78
CA ALA A 597 1.26 -11.56 -30.18
C ALA A 597 1.46 -13.01 -29.74
N GLY A 598 0.39 -13.82 -29.79
CA GLY A 598 0.42 -15.26 -29.53
C GLY A 598 0.98 -15.63 -28.17
N ALA A 599 1.78 -16.69 -28.10
CA ALA A 599 2.35 -17.22 -26.87
C ALA A 599 3.23 -16.21 -26.09
N GLU A 600 3.88 -15.25 -26.82
CA GLU A 600 4.63 -14.19 -26.16
C GLU A 600 3.71 -13.26 -25.36
N ARG A 601 2.54 -12.93 -25.92
CA ARG A 601 1.53 -12.13 -25.23
C ARG A 601 1.04 -12.80 -23.93
N GLU A 602 0.73 -14.10 -24.00
CA GLU A 602 0.32 -14.87 -22.82
C GLU A 602 1.38 -14.86 -21.74
N ARG A 603 2.65 -15.10 -22.12
CA ARG A 603 3.78 -15.08 -21.19
C ARG A 603 3.95 -13.71 -20.53
N ILE A 604 3.89 -12.62 -21.31
CA ILE A 604 3.99 -11.27 -20.78
C ILE A 604 2.79 -10.95 -19.86
N SER A 605 1.56 -11.35 -20.22
CA SER A 605 0.40 -11.14 -19.37
C SER A 605 0.51 -11.85 -18.01
N LEU A 606 1.05 -13.07 -17.97
CA LEU A 606 1.35 -13.76 -16.72
C LEU A 606 2.42 -13.05 -15.90
N GLU A 607 3.49 -12.56 -16.54
CA GLU A 607 4.53 -11.76 -15.87
C GLU A 607 3.93 -10.48 -15.28
N LEU A 608 3.08 -9.77 -16.03
CA LEU A 608 2.41 -8.55 -15.58
C LEU A 608 1.44 -8.81 -14.42
N ALA A 609 0.81 -9.98 -14.34
CA ALA A 609 -0.04 -10.33 -13.20
C ALA A 609 0.74 -10.36 -11.88
N GLY A 610 1.87 -11.08 -11.85
CA GLY A 610 2.75 -11.11 -10.67
C GLY A 610 3.35 -9.74 -10.35
N LEU A 611 3.70 -8.97 -11.38
CA LEU A 611 4.21 -7.62 -11.22
C LEU A 611 3.15 -6.67 -10.66
N GLY A 612 1.90 -6.77 -11.10
CA GLY A 612 0.78 -5.98 -10.59
C GLY A 612 0.54 -6.19 -9.09
N GLU A 613 0.62 -7.45 -8.63
CA GLU A 613 0.55 -7.76 -7.20
C GLU A 613 1.69 -7.13 -6.41
N SER A 614 2.92 -7.22 -6.93
CA SER A 614 4.12 -6.64 -6.33
C SER A 614 4.01 -5.11 -6.26
N CYS A 615 3.72 -4.44 -7.36
CA CYS A 615 3.58 -2.98 -7.42
C CYS A 615 2.46 -2.47 -6.49
N SER A 616 1.33 -3.18 -6.44
CA SER A 616 0.25 -2.83 -5.50
C SER A 616 0.66 -3.06 -4.04
N ALA A 617 1.55 -4.00 -3.76
CA ALA A 617 2.07 -4.24 -2.41
C ALA A 617 3.09 -3.18 -2.00
N THR A 618 4.00 -2.78 -2.90
CA THR A 618 5.01 -1.74 -2.64
C THR A 618 4.36 -0.36 -2.47
N GLU A 619 3.36 -0.02 -3.28
CA GLU A 619 2.56 1.20 -3.11
C GLU A 619 1.89 1.27 -1.72
N ARG A 620 1.19 0.19 -1.31
CA ARG A 620 0.58 0.15 0.03
C ARG A 620 1.60 0.23 1.17
N ARG A 621 2.80 -0.30 0.95
CA ARG A 621 3.93 -0.22 1.89
C ARG A 621 4.41 1.22 2.04
N ALA A 622 4.58 1.93 0.91
CA ALA A 622 4.94 3.34 0.86
C ALA A 622 3.91 4.22 1.57
N GLU A 623 2.62 4.11 1.18
CA GLU A 623 1.52 4.84 1.82
C GLU A 623 1.44 4.61 3.35
N ALA A 624 1.68 3.38 3.80
CA ALA A 624 1.66 3.06 5.22
C ALA A 624 2.83 3.71 5.97
N ALA A 625 4.01 3.78 5.34
CA ALA A 625 5.20 4.45 5.89
C ALA A 625 4.98 5.97 5.94
N GLU A 626 4.53 6.59 4.85
CA GLU A 626 4.24 8.02 4.77
C GLU A 626 3.22 8.45 5.82
N ARG A 627 2.13 7.69 5.95
CA ARG A 627 1.10 7.93 6.98
C ARG A 627 1.65 7.77 8.39
N MET A 628 2.51 6.79 8.64
CA MET A 628 3.11 6.58 9.95
C MET A 628 4.07 7.70 10.32
N ALA A 629 4.91 8.14 9.39
CA ALA A 629 5.83 9.25 9.59
C ALA A 629 5.08 10.57 9.83
N GLY A 630 4.07 10.86 9.00
CA GLY A 630 3.20 12.02 9.18
C GLY A 630 2.51 12.03 10.55
N LEU A 631 1.99 10.88 10.98
CA LEU A 631 1.36 10.73 12.29
C LEU A 631 2.36 10.98 13.44
N TRP A 632 3.58 10.46 13.36
CA TRP A 632 4.60 10.66 14.40
C TRP A 632 4.99 12.13 14.50
N LYS A 633 5.28 12.78 13.38
CA LYS A 633 5.58 14.23 13.33
C LYS A 633 4.43 15.06 13.93
N THR A 634 3.19 14.72 13.58
CA THR A 634 1.99 15.39 14.12
C THR A 634 1.85 15.18 15.63
N ILE A 635 2.10 13.95 16.13
CA ILE A 635 2.04 13.66 17.57
C ILE A 635 3.09 14.50 18.33
N HIS A 636 4.33 14.55 17.85
CA HIS A 636 5.39 15.35 18.50
C HIS A 636 5.06 16.85 18.51
N TYR A 637 4.53 17.36 17.41
CA TYR A 637 4.06 18.75 17.36
C TYR A 637 2.97 19.05 18.40
N LEU A 638 2.08 18.09 18.65
CA LEU A 638 1.00 18.23 19.62
C LEU A 638 1.41 17.97 21.07
N GLU A 639 2.47 17.19 21.32
CA GLU A 639 2.97 16.95 22.68
C GLU A 639 3.37 18.25 23.39
N GLY A 640 3.92 19.23 22.65
CA GLY A 640 4.25 20.56 23.17
C GLY A 640 3.05 21.49 23.38
N ARG A 641 1.85 21.08 22.92
CA ARG A 641 0.61 21.87 22.91
C ARG A 641 -0.49 21.28 23.76
N VAL A 642 -0.15 20.43 24.70
CA VAL A 642 -1.11 19.84 25.66
C VAL A 642 -1.75 20.94 26.50
N GLY A 643 -3.07 21.08 26.44
CA GLY A 643 -3.83 22.12 27.11
C GLY A 643 -4.40 23.20 26.18
N GLU A 644 -3.95 23.26 24.92
CA GLU A 644 -4.56 24.11 23.91
C GLU A 644 -5.91 23.53 23.44
N SER A 645 -6.78 24.40 22.91
CA SER A 645 -8.07 24.02 22.33
C SER A 645 -7.96 23.95 20.81
N PHE A 646 -8.51 22.90 20.22
CA PHE A 646 -8.52 22.67 18.78
C PHE A 646 -9.95 22.41 18.29
N ASP A 647 -10.28 22.90 17.11
CA ASP A 647 -11.52 22.50 16.43
C ASP A 647 -11.38 21.04 15.97
N GLY A 648 -12.42 20.23 16.23
CA GLY A 648 -12.39 18.80 15.93
C GLY A 648 -13.64 18.32 15.20
N THR A 649 -13.48 17.30 14.36
CA THR A 649 -14.60 16.59 13.71
C THR A 649 -14.64 15.16 14.22
N VAL A 650 -15.82 14.68 14.61
CA VAL A 650 -16.04 13.27 14.95
C VAL A 650 -16.00 12.44 13.67
N SER A 651 -14.98 11.59 13.51
CA SER A 651 -14.78 10.77 12.32
C SER A 651 -15.33 9.35 12.43
N GLY A 652 -15.70 8.92 13.63
CA GLY A 652 -16.26 7.60 13.85
C GLY A 652 -16.62 7.34 15.30
N VAL A 653 -17.58 6.45 15.51
CA VAL A 653 -18.01 5.95 16.82
C VAL A 653 -17.84 4.42 16.80
N THR A 654 -17.21 3.85 17.82
CA THR A 654 -17.02 2.41 17.94
C THR A 654 -17.95 1.81 19.00
N GLU A 655 -18.31 0.54 18.86
CA GLU A 655 -19.13 -0.19 19.85
C GLU A 655 -18.44 -0.38 21.22
N ALA A 656 -17.13 -0.19 21.28
CA ALA A 656 -16.40 -0.26 22.53
C ALA A 656 -16.80 0.92 23.42
N ARG A 657 -17.35 0.63 24.58
CA ARG A 657 -18.01 1.53 25.55
C ARG A 657 -17.22 2.77 26.00
N ARG A 658 -16.08 3.12 25.42
CA ARG A 658 -15.17 4.18 25.90
C ARG A 658 -14.41 4.97 24.84
N PHE A 659 -14.77 4.91 23.54
CA PHE A 659 -14.01 5.65 22.53
C PHE A 659 -14.91 6.51 21.65
N VAL A 660 -14.80 7.82 21.84
CA VAL A 660 -15.16 8.84 20.85
C VAL A 660 -13.82 9.28 20.22
N GLN A 661 -13.61 8.97 18.95
CA GLN A 661 -12.48 9.51 18.23
C GLN A 661 -12.86 10.89 17.73
N ILE A 662 -12.30 11.92 18.36
CA ILE A 662 -12.46 13.32 17.93
C ILE A 662 -11.24 13.62 17.07
N GLU A 663 -11.46 13.82 15.77
CA GLU A 663 -10.40 14.31 14.87
C GLU A 663 -10.52 15.83 14.79
N GLY A 664 -9.49 16.52 15.27
CA GLY A 664 -9.26 17.92 14.96
C GLY A 664 -8.80 18.09 13.51
N ARG A 665 -8.52 19.31 13.05
CA ARG A 665 -7.82 19.55 11.79
C ARG A 665 -6.49 18.77 11.71
N LEU A 666 -6.05 18.21 12.82
CA LEU A 666 -4.91 17.33 13.01
C LEU A 666 -5.45 15.97 13.46
N THR A 667 -5.26 14.94 12.64
CA THR A 667 -5.76 13.58 12.91
C THR A 667 -5.03 12.98 14.11
N LEU A 668 -5.69 12.95 15.27
CA LEU A 668 -5.22 12.20 16.44
C LEU A 668 -5.87 10.82 16.44
N THR A 669 -5.21 9.82 15.87
CA THR A 669 -5.57 8.43 16.11
C THR A 669 -5.14 8.06 17.53
N GLY A 670 -6.01 8.35 18.52
CA GLY A 670 -5.74 8.13 19.91
C GLY A 670 -5.52 6.67 20.26
N SER A 671 -4.34 6.34 20.70
CA SER A 671 -4.04 5.05 21.33
C SER A 671 -4.07 5.09 22.85
N ASN A 672 -4.42 6.23 23.48
CA ASN A 672 -4.56 6.37 24.93
C ASN A 672 -5.78 7.20 25.27
N ALA A 673 -6.89 6.51 25.57
CA ALA A 673 -8.18 7.07 25.91
C ALA A 673 -8.24 7.83 27.24
N ASP A 674 -7.16 7.95 27.98
CA ASP A 674 -7.11 8.61 29.28
C ASP A 674 -6.77 10.10 29.21
N ARG A 675 -6.59 10.68 28.02
CA ARG A 675 -6.35 12.12 27.86
C ARG A 675 -7.56 12.78 27.23
N ARG A 676 -8.25 13.64 27.98
CA ARG A 676 -9.38 14.46 27.56
C ARG A 676 -8.88 15.56 26.61
N ILE A 677 -9.34 15.58 25.36
CA ILE A 677 -9.22 16.73 24.47
C ILE A 677 -10.38 17.66 24.81
N ARG A 678 -10.10 18.90 25.23
CA ARG A 678 -11.15 19.90 25.44
C ARG A 678 -11.58 20.44 24.08
N VAL A 679 -12.85 20.20 23.74
CA VAL A 679 -13.56 20.86 22.64
C VAL A 679 -14.09 22.19 23.18
N ARG A 680 -14.23 23.24 22.35
CA ARG A 680 -14.83 24.51 22.79
C ARG A 680 -16.22 24.26 23.42
N ASP A 681 -16.51 24.92 24.53
CA ASP A 681 -17.74 24.70 25.31
C ASP A 681 -19.05 24.82 24.48
N SER A 682 -19.02 25.65 23.43
CA SER A 682 -20.15 25.78 22.48
C SER A 682 -20.40 24.52 21.62
N HIS A 683 -19.41 23.66 21.43
CA HIS A 683 -19.54 22.41 20.67
C HIS A 683 -19.68 21.18 21.55
N LEU A 684 -19.30 21.27 22.84
CA LEU A 684 -19.43 20.18 23.81
C LEU A 684 -20.92 19.79 24.01
N ALA A 685 -21.82 20.76 24.00
CA ALA A 685 -23.24 20.48 24.12
C ALA A 685 -23.82 19.74 22.92
N ALA A 686 -23.38 20.09 21.68
CA ALA A 686 -23.83 19.43 20.46
C ALA A 686 -23.24 17.99 20.34
N VAL A 687 -21.97 17.81 20.66
CA VAL A 687 -21.32 16.48 20.69
C VAL A 687 -21.88 15.63 21.82
N GLY A 688 -22.14 16.23 23.01
CA GLY A 688 -22.76 15.56 24.14
C GLY A 688 -24.22 15.18 23.86
N ALA A 689 -24.99 16.03 23.17
CA ALA A 689 -26.35 15.73 22.76
C ALA A 689 -26.44 14.64 21.71
N ALA A 690 -25.53 14.66 20.71
CA ALA A 690 -25.45 13.62 19.67
C ALA A 690 -25.07 12.26 20.28
N LEU A 691 -24.08 12.23 21.18
CA LEU A 691 -23.70 11.02 21.93
C LEU A 691 -24.79 10.53 22.86
N ALA A 692 -25.46 11.43 23.58
CA ALA A 692 -26.58 11.08 24.44
C ALA A 692 -27.78 10.54 23.64
N HIS A 693 -28.10 11.15 22.51
CA HIS A 693 -29.15 10.66 21.61
C HIS A 693 -28.79 9.24 21.10
N GLU A 694 -27.59 9.02 20.61
CA GLU A 694 -27.14 7.70 20.11
C GLU A 694 -27.21 6.64 21.24
N LEU A 695 -26.69 6.95 22.42
CA LEU A 695 -26.61 5.98 23.53
C LEU A 695 -27.94 5.75 24.23
N ILE A 696 -28.77 6.79 24.41
CA ILE A 696 -30.04 6.73 25.18
C ILE A 696 -31.21 6.40 24.28
N VAL A 697 -31.35 7.07 23.14
CA VAL A 697 -32.54 6.96 22.27
C VAL A 697 -32.38 5.82 21.27
N VAL A 698 -31.26 5.74 20.57
CA VAL A 698 -31.05 4.72 19.52
C VAL A 698 -30.68 3.36 20.10
N ARG A 699 -29.76 3.31 21.09
CA ARG A 699 -29.27 2.04 21.68
C ARG A 699 -29.89 1.70 23.02
N LYS A 700 -30.74 2.53 23.56
CA LYS A 700 -31.43 2.34 24.88
C LYS A 700 -30.44 1.96 26.00
N LEU A 701 -29.27 2.60 26.02
CA LEU A 701 -28.22 2.37 27.01
C LEU A 701 -28.23 3.51 28.05
N GLY A 702 -28.63 3.19 29.28
CA GLY A 702 -28.56 4.12 30.40
C GLY A 702 -29.86 4.23 31.18
N PRO A 703 -29.83 4.84 32.37
CA PRO A 703 -30.99 4.95 33.26
C PRO A 703 -32.13 5.84 32.73
N LEU A 704 -31.87 6.65 31.71
CA LEU A 704 -32.89 7.50 31.04
C LEU A 704 -33.52 6.82 29.80
N ALA A 705 -33.19 5.56 29.52
CA ALA A 705 -33.72 4.80 28.37
C ALA A 705 -35.00 4.01 28.71
N ALA A 706 -35.48 4.07 29.96
CA ALA A 706 -36.70 3.39 30.44
C ALA A 706 -37.93 4.27 30.34
#